data_92df83234895eb3fbc3dcc729e8b494a
#
_entry.id   92df83234895eb3fbc3dcc729e8b494a
#
_cell.length_a   1.000
_cell.length_b   1.000
_cell.length_c   1.000
_cell.angle_alpha   90.00
_cell.angle_beta   90.00
_cell.angle_gamma   90.00
#
_symmetry.space_group_name_H-M   'P 1'
#
loop_
_entity.id
_entity.type
_entity.pdbx_description
1 polymer ?
#
loop_
_entity_poly.entity_id
_entity_poly.type
_entity_poly.pdbx_seq_one_letter_code
_entity_poly.pdbx_strand_id
1 'polypeptide(L)'
;LIGKTISHYKIIEKLGEGGMGIVYKAEDTKLKRTVALKFLPPELTRDSEAKKRFIHEAQAASALEHSNICNIHEIDEIQTEGREQTFIVMACYEGETLKDKINKGPLKIEQAMEFAIQISQGLDKAHRKGIVHRDIKPANLFITEDGVVKILDFGLAKLTGETKLTKTGTTLGTVSYMSPEQTRGEKVDGRSDIWSLGVVLYEMLTGQRPFKGEYEQAVLYSIMSEEPEPLTGLRTGVPMELERIVGKCLDKNPSERYQRVDELIVDLRRLMKTSEMGISDAGSALKPKRKNKRTIAYVSLGIFFMTLITVVIRYGVLTPRKPSFDSERKMLVVLPFDNLGPAEDRYFTDGITDEIIGRLGVIRSIGVISRNSAFHYAEKEWTTKQVGEDLNVDFIVAGTVRWARTSGTADRVRITPRLIRVSDDVQIWAEPFDRVVNDIFDVQSEIAMKVVGQLGITLMASEQRAVEEAPTENLEAFQAFLQGRYFARSPHFTVDNWKRVIQSCQRAVDLDPTFAEAYAALASAHSRLFFLRHDISRERLIKAKDAADRAEALAPDSPEVLLALGYYNLWAYRDTGKALESWTLAEKALPNDPRILEAKANLYELQGRWEEAIEAIELAYRFSPRDASMASFLAFDYWMTRQYLRAIEMCNQAIALAPNENWPYLYKAFANWSWKGATEESKVALESVRQDYHWMPWAWFWQDVGERNFQKALERLVDFSGEWVRTKMWAMPKTMMLAFAHQFMGESHRALTAYEASVAPLEAEVQKWPEDPRYHSALGIAYAALGRKAEAIREGKQAVELLPLSKDAFYGLPYAQDLAIIHIMVGDHDIALDQIEYLLTIPSWVSPGWLEIDLRFKPLYDHPRFKQMLEKYSGDR
;
A
#
# COMPACT_ATOMS: atom_id res chain seq x y z
N LEU A 1 13.69 10.57 46.13
CA LEU A 1 12.80 11.69 46.49
C LEU A 1 11.90 11.40 47.70
N ILE A 2 11.69 10.12 48.11
CA ILE A 2 10.86 9.73 49.26
C ILE A 2 11.32 10.43 50.55
N GLY A 3 10.41 11.00 51.30
CA GLY A 3 10.62 11.78 52.53
C GLY A 3 11.05 13.25 52.31
N LYS A 4 11.33 13.66 51.04
CA LYS A 4 11.63 15.08 50.72
C LYS A 4 10.34 15.85 50.45
N THR A 5 10.38 17.16 50.73
CA THR A 5 9.33 18.10 50.40
C THR A 5 9.67 18.86 49.13
N ILE A 6 8.79 18.84 48.17
CA ILE A 6 8.93 19.49 46.86
C ILE A 6 7.83 20.55 46.76
N SER A 7 8.23 21.84 46.64
CA SER A 7 7.27 22.95 46.84
C SER A 7 6.58 22.80 48.20
N HIS A 8 5.32 22.51 48.25
CA HIS A 8 4.57 22.24 49.49
C HIS A 8 4.02 20.79 49.53
N TYR A 9 4.56 19.90 48.71
CA TYR A 9 4.16 18.49 48.64
C TYR A 9 5.20 17.60 49.31
N LYS A 10 4.87 16.91 50.37
CA LYS A 10 5.71 15.94 51.04
C LYS A 10 5.58 14.57 50.39
N ILE A 11 6.63 14.07 49.78
CA ILE A 11 6.61 12.76 49.09
C ILE A 11 6.56 11.64 50.13
N ILE A 12 5.54 10.76 49.98
CA ILE A 12 5.31 9.64 50.88
C ILE A 12 5.88 8.36 50.32
N GLU A 13 5.49 7.98 49.11
CA GLU A 13 5.93 6.73 48.49
C GLU A 13 5.91 6.84 46.96
N LYS A 14 6.57 5.90 46.26
CA LYS A 14 6.58 5.81 44.83
C LYS A 14 5.39 4.92 44.37
N LEU A 15 4.50 5.45 43.54
CA LEU A 15 3.34 4.72 43.02
C LEU A 15 3.69 3.95 41.74
N GLY A 16 4.57 4.48 40.88
CA GLY A 16 4.95 3.83 39.63
C GLY A 16 6.05 4.55 38.88
N GLU A 17 6.65 3.84 37.92
CA GLU A 17 7.66 4.37 36.99
C GLU A 17 7.42 3.76 35.60
N GLY A 18 7.53 4.58 34.58
CA GLY A 18 7.35 4.15 33.19
C GLY A 18 7.94 5.14 32.19
N GLY A 19 7.79 4.89 30.91
CA GLY A 19 8.33 5.75 29.84
C GLY A 19 7.81 7.19 29.84
N MET A 20 6.75 7.49 30.60
CA MET A 20 6.15 8.83 30.76
C MET A 20 6.54 9.51 32.08
N GLY A 21 7.51 8.96 32.82
CA GLY A 21 8.00 9.53 34.07
C GLY A 21 7.71 8.71 35.32
N ILE A 22 7.97 9.30 36.49
CA ILE A 22 7.82 8.67 37.81
C ILE A 22 6.66 9.33 38.53
N VAL A 23 5.77 8.51 39.10
CA VAL A 23 4.62 8.99 39.90
C VAL A 23 4.85 8.68 41.36
N TYR A 24 4.70 9.69 42.20
CA TYR A 24 4.79 9.59 43.67
C TYR A 24 3.46 9.96 44.35
N LYS A 25 3.12 9.28 45.44
CA LYS A 25 2.10 9.71 46.38
C LYS A 25 2.71 10.76 47.28
N ALA A 26 2.02 11.86 47.48
CA ALA A 26 2.47 12.95 48.33
C ALA A 26 1.31 13.55 49.17
N GLU A 27 1.68 14.19 50.25
CA GLU A 27 0.76 15.00 51.07
C GLU A 27 0.89 16.47 50.66
N ASP A 28 -0.16 17.09 50.22
CA ASP A 28 -0.30 18.53 50.10
C ASP A 28 -0.35 19.11 51.53
N THR A 29 0.76 19.70 51.98
CA THR A 29 0.90 20.18 53.35
C THR A 29 0.07 21.42 53.64
N LYS A 30 -0.38 22.15 52.61
CA LYS A 30 -1.23 23.32 52.68
C LYS A 30 -2.71 22.92 52.85
N LEU A 31 -3.17 22.03 51.95
CA LEU A 31 -4.58 21.60 51.88
C LEU A 31 -4.88 20.32 52.71
N LYS A 32 -3.85 19.68 53.28
CA LYS A 32 -3.93 18.46 54.07
C LYS A 32 -4.66 17.30 53.32
N ARG A 33 -4.34 17.11 52.04
CA ARG A 33 -4.92 16.06 51.22
C ARG A 33 -3.81 15.24 50.53
N THR A 34 -4.16 14.00 50.19
CA THR A 34 -3.26 13.14 49.39
C THR A 34 -3.38 13.49 47.93
N VAL A 35 -2.23 13.60 47.23
CA VAL A 35 -2.13 13.90 45.83
C VAL A 35 -1.12 12.94 45.15
N ALA A 36 -1.22 12.80 43.84
CA ALA A 36 -0.21 12.12 43.04
C ALA A 36 0.65 13.16 42.30
N LEU A 37 1.96 13.04 42.41
CA LEU A 37 2.94 13.88 41.67
C LEU A 37 3.57 13.10 40.57
N LYS A 38 3.34 13.49 39.34
CA LYS A 38 3.92 12.87 38.16
C LYS A 38 5.07 13.75 37.62
N PHE A 39 6.31 13.24 37.71
CA PHE A 39 7.51 13.92 37.20
C PHE A 39 7.76 13.51 35.74
N LEU A 40 8.01 14.51 34.93
CA LEU A 40 8.33 14.30 33.51
C LEU A 40 9.73 13.73 33.32
N PRO A 41 9.95 12.89 32.30
CA PRO A 41 11.28 12.44 31.91
C PRO A 41 12.17 13.62 31.52
N PRO A 42 13.47 13.58 31.86
CA PRO A 42 14.43 14.66 31.54
C PRO A 42 14.57 14.98 30.06
N GLU A 43 14.26 14.01 29.19
CA GLU A 43 14.30 14.17 27.73
C GLU A 43 13.22 15.15 27.24
N LEU A 44 12.04 15.14 27.86
CA LEU A 44 10.93 16.04 27.50
C LEU A 44 11.10 17.45 28.07
N THR A 45 11.93 17.63 29.10
CA THR A 45 12.17 18.94 29.69
C THR A 45 13.31 19.70 28.97
N ARG A 46 14.12 19.03 28.14
CA ARG A 46 15.20 19.65 27.37
C ARG A 46 14.75 20.36 26.10
N ASP A 47 13.64 19.91 25.51
CA ASP A 47 13.04 20.53 24.32
C ASP A 47 11.98 21.55 24.75
N SER A 48 12.27 22.84 24.55
CA SER A 48 11.41 23.94 24.97
C SER A 48 10.05 23.95 24.23
N GLU A 49 10.00 23.47 23.01
CA GLU A 49 8.76 23.35 22.21
C GLU A 49 7.90 22.19 22.69
N ALA A 50 8.51 21.04 22.95
CA ALA A 50 7.82 19.88 23.52
C ALA A 50 7.27 20.20 24.92
N LYS A 51 8.04 20.90 25.75
CA LYS A 51 7.62 21.39 27.08
C LYS A 51 6.41 22.32 27.00
N LYS A 52 6.42 23.32 26.12
CA LYS A 52 5.29 24.26 25.91
C LYS A 52 4.03 23.53 25.48
N ARG A 53 4.14 22.63 24.51
CA ARG A 53 3.00 21.83 24.04
C ARG A 53 2.42 20.98 25.17
N PHE A 54 3.26 20.30 25.94
CA PHE A 54 2.86 19.50 27.08
C PHE A 54 2.09 20.33 28.14
N ILE A 55 2.59 21.50 28.52
CA ILE A 55 1.92 22.43 29.48
C ILE A 55 0.56 22.86 28.91
N HIS A 56 0.48 23.21 27.64
CA HIS A 56 -0.76 23.64 26.99
C HIS A 56 -1.83 22.52 27.01
N GLU A 57 -1.44 21.27 26.81
CA GLU A 57 -2.35 20.13 26.83
C GLU A 57 -2.78 19.74 28.24
N ALA A 58 -1.84 19.75 29.17
CA ALA A 58 -2.20 19.55 30.59
C ALA A 58 -3.16 20.65 31.10
N GLN A 59 -3.02 21.88 30.63
CA GLN A 59 -3.97 22.97 30.88
C GLN A 59 -5.32 22.68 30.24
N ALA A 60 -5.37 22.20 29.00
CA ALA A 60 -6.62 21.81 28.35
C ALA A 60 -7.32 20.64 29.08
N ALA A 61 -6.56 19.64 29.51
CA ALA A 61 -7.06 18.51 30.29
C ALA A 61 -7.55 18.93 31.69
N SER A 62 -6.87 19.90 32.34
CA SER A 62 -7.29 20.40 33.67
C SER A 62 -8.65 21.09 33.66
N ALA A 63 -9.13 21.57 32.49
CA ALA A 63 -10.45 22.16 32.31
C ALA A 63 -11.56 21.11 32.14
N LEU A 64 -11.25 19.80 32.20
CA LEU A 64 -12.20 18.70 32.07
C LEU A 64 -12.68 18.25 33.47
N GLU A 65 -13.80 18.79 33.92
CA GLU A 65 -14.47 18.31 35.14
C GLU A 65 -15.49 17.21 34.77
N HIS A 66 -15.18 15.96 35.17
CA HIS A 66 -16.08 14.81 34.97
C HIS A 66 -15.79 13.68 35.98
N SER A 67 -16.84 12.93 36.42
CA SER A 67 -16.69 11.83 37.37
C SER A 67 -15.70 10.75 36.89
N ASN A 68 -15.58 10.54 35.57
CA ASN A 68 -14.71 9.51 34.96
C ASN A 68 -13.39 10.05 34.40
N ILE A 69 -13.00 11.28 34.74
CA ILE A 69 -11.69 11.87 34.37
C ILE A 69 -10.91 12.19 35.64
N CYS A 70 -9.59 11.93 35.60
CA CYS A 70 -8.72 12.30 36.70
C CYS A 70 -8.50 13.81 36.71
N ASN A 71 -8.71 14.44 37.87
CA ASN A 71 -8.55 15.89 38.04
C ASN A 71 -7.06 16.25 38.16
N ILE A 72 -6.59 17.18 37.32
CA ILE A 72 -5.29 17.83 37.44
C ILE A 72 -5.49 19.07 38.32
N HIS A 73 -4.66 19.18 39.35
CA HIS A 73 -4.75 20.28 40.32
C HIS A 73 -3.80 21.42 40.01
N GLU A 74 -2.56 21.08 39.62
CA GLU A 74 -1.50 22.06 39.40
C GLU A 74 -0.43 21.50 38.45
N ILE A 75 0.28 22.40 37.78
CA ILE A 75 1.50 22.10 37.01
C ILE A 75 2.55 23.05 37.59
N ASP A 76 3.65 22.51 38.12
CA ASP A 76 4.70 23.32 38.77
C ASP A 76 6.10 22.84 38.32
N GLU A 77 7.09 23.69 38.57
CA GLU A 77 8.46 23.46 38.19
C GLU A 77 9.41 23.66 39.36
N ILE A 78 10.37 22.79 39.51
CA ILE A 78 11.40 22.91 40.55
C ILE A 78 12.77 22.79 39.95
N GLN A 79 13.74 23.41 40.63
CA GLN A 79 15.17 23.18 40.43
C GLN A 79 15.70 22.13 41.40
N THR A 80 16.10 20.98 40.91
CA THR A 80 16.72 19.90 41.67
C THR A 80 18.10 19.62 41.12
N GLU A 81 19.11 19.78 41.95
CA GLU A 81 20.55 19.54 41.57
C GLU A 81 20.99 20.29 40.29
N GLY A 82 20.54 21.56 40.15
CA GLY A 82 20.87 22.40 38.98
C GLY A 82 20.13 22.04 37.68
N ARG A 83 19.09 21.22 37.77
CA ARG A 83 18.22 20.86 36.65
C ARG A 83 16.80 21.28 36.95
N GLU A 84 16.15 21.89 35.96
CA GLU A 84 14.74 22.21 36.00
C GLU A 84 13.94 20.92 35.75
N GLN A 85 12.95 20.64 36.60
CA GLN A 85 12.13 19.44 36.55
C GLN A 85 10.64 19.85 36.66
N THR A 86 9.85 19.57 35.63
CA THR A 86 8.42 19.87 35.60
C THR A 86 7.65 18.67 36.14
N PHE A 87 6.63 18.93 36.97
CA PHE A 87 5.74 17.90 37.48
C PHE A 87 4.27 18.33 37.45
N ILE A 88 3.38 17.34 37.39
CA ILE A 88 1.93 17.53 37.44
C ILE A 88 1.44 17.02 38.78
N VAL A 89 0.57 17.79 39.43
CA VAL A 89 -0.16 17.41 40.65
C VAL A 89 -1.57 17.00 40.28
N MET A 90 -1.97 15.79 40.60
CA MET A 90 -3.26 15.23 40.28
C MET A 90 -3.90 14.57 41.48
N ALA A 91 -5.21 14.32 41.38
CA ALA A 91 -5.93 13.59 42.42
C ALA A 91 -5.34 12.17 42.57
N CYS A 92 -5.15 11.75 43.80
CA CYS A 92 -4.72 10.41 44.18
C CYS A 92 -5.94 9.59 44.58
N TYR A 93 -6.17 8.45 43.94
CA TYR A 93 -7.29 7.56 44.22
C TYR A 93 -6.80 6.27 44.87
N GLU A 94 -7.67 5.65 45.73
CA GLU A 94 -7.49 4.30 46.23
C GLU A 94 -8.19 3.30 45.31
N GLY A 95 -7.53 2.17 44.97
CA GLY A 95 -8.04 1.18 44.03
C GLY A 95 -6.95 0.50 43.22
N GLU A 96 -7.27 0.06 42.02
CA GLU A 96 -6.33 -0.65 41.13
C GLU A 96 -6.46 -0.18 39.67
N THR A 97 -5.45 -0.42 38.87
CA THR A 97 -5.57 -0.17 37.42
C THR A 97 -6.40 -1.25 36.74
N LEU A 98 -7.07 -0.91 35.62
CA LEU A 98 -7.81 -1.91 34.84
C LEU A 98 -6.86 -3.01 34.32
N LYS A 99 -5.56 -2.69 34.10
CA LYS A 99 -4.53 -3.68 33.75
C LYS A 99 -4.36 -4.72 34.86
N ASP A 100 -4.26 -4.29 36.14
CA ASP A 100 -4.09 -5.20 37.25
C ASP A 100 -5.35 -6.08 37.47
N LYS A 101 -6.51 -5.53 37.15
CA LYS A 101 -7.76 -6.25 37.21
C LYS A 101 -7.89 -7.31 36.14
N ILE A 102 -7.55 -6.99 34.90
CA ILE A 102 -7.55 -7.96 33.76
C ILE A 102 -6.51 -9.05 33.98
N ASN A 103 -5.35 -8.75 34.56
CA ASN A 103 -4.33 -9.74 34.88
C ASN A 103 -4.81 -10.82 35.87
N LYS A 104 -5.87 -10.54 36.64
CA LYS A 104 -6.51 -11.51 37.55
C LYS A 104 -7.49 -12.45 36.80
N GLY A 105 -7.80 -12.16 35.56
CA GLY A 105 -8.67 -12.92 34.66
C GLY A 105 -9.72 -12.04 33.96
N PRO A 106 -10.43 -12.59 32.94
CA PRO A 106 -11.49 -11.89 32.22
C PRO A 106 -12.60 -11.39 33.18
N LEU A 107 -13.09 -10.19 32.90
CA LEU A 107 -14.15 -9.58 33.70
C LEU A 107 -15.52 -10.23 33.38
N LYS A 108 -16.49 -10.14 34.29
CA LYS A 108 -17.88 -10.47 33.97
C LYS A 108 -18.39 -9.56 32.84
N ILE A 109 -19.25 -10.07 31.98
CA ILE A 109 -19.74 -9.36 30.79
C ILE A 109 -20.42 -8.05 31.20
N GLU A 110 -21.26 -8.09 32.22
CA GLU A 110 -21.95 -6.91 32.73
C GLU A 110 -20.99 -5.85 33.26
N GLN A 111 -19.97 -6.28 33.98
CA GLN A 111 -18.94 -5.39 34.53
C GLN A 111 -18.07 -4.77 33.44
N ALA A 112 -17.73 -5.54 32.39
CA ALA A 112 -16.98 -5.04 31.27
C ALA A 112 -17.76 -3.97 30.47
N MET A 113 -19.06 -4.19 30.25
CA MET A 113 -19.97 -3.22 29.65
C MET A 113 -20.13 -1.97 30.51
N GLU A 114 -20.28 -2.11 31.84
CA GLU A 114 -20.39 -0.98 32.75
C GLU A 114 -19.15 -0.10 32.75
N PHE A 115 -17.95 -0.69 32.79
CA PHE A 115 -16.69 0.04 32.69
C PHE A 115 -16.54 0.71 31.31
N ALA A 116 -16.91 0.03 30.23
CA ALA A 116 -16.89 0.62 28.89
C ALA A 116 -17.81 1.84 28.76
N ILE A 117 -19.00 1.80 29.40
CA ILE A 117 -19.93 2.94 29.46
C ILE A 117 -19.28 4.11 30.23
N GLN A 118 -18.68 3.84 31.39
CA GLN A 118 -18.05 4.88 32.21
C GLN A 118 -16.87 5.54 31.47
N ILE A 119 -16.01 4.74 30.79
CA ILE A 119 -14.91 5.25 29.97
C ILE A 119 -15.46 6.09 28.82
N SER A 120 -16.49 5.60 28.14
CA SER A 120 -17.16 6.31 27.05
C SER A 120 -17.70 7.66 27.48
N GLN A 121 -18.28 7.77 28.68
CA GLN A 121 -18.79 9.03 29.24
C GLN A 121 -17.68 10.06 29.46
N GLY A 122 -16.51 9.63 29.98
CA GLY A 122 -15.34 10.47 30.13
C GLY A 122 -14.79 10.94 28.78
N LEU A 123 -14.73 10.03 27.79
CA LEU A 123 -14.28 10.36 26.42
C LEU A 123 -15.26 11.32 25.73
N ASP A 124 -16.59 11.14 25.88
CA ASP A 124 -17.58 12.04 25.28
C ASP A 124 -17.39 13.49 25.80
N LYS A 125 -17.13 13.64 27.12
CA LYS A 125 -16.87 14.94 27.71
C LYS A 125 -15.62 15.61 27.10
N ALA A 126 -14.55 14.83 26.88
CA ALA A 126 -13.31 15.34 26.28
C ALA A 126 -13.49 15.68 24.79
N HIS A 127 -14.11 14.77 24.02
CA HIS A 127 -14.33 14.96 22.57
C HIS A 127 -15.21 16.18 22.27
N ARG A 128 -16.22 16.48 23.08
CA ARG A 128 -17.06 17.71 22.98
C ARG A 128 -16.25 18.99 23.19
N LYS A 129 -15.09 18.91 23.86
CA LYS A 129 -14.14 20.02 24.02
C LYS A 129 -13.02 20.01 22.98
N GLY A 130 -13.09 19.11 21.98
CA GLY A 130 -12.06 18.96 20.95
C GLY A 130 -10.78 18.25 21.43
N ILE A 131 -10.82 17.62 22.61
CA ILE A 131 -9.66 16.93 23.21
C ILE A 131 -9.78 15.44 22.92
N VAL A 132 -8.77 14.86 22.26
CA VAL A 132 -8.64 13.43 21.94
C VAL A 132 -7.58 12.83 22.85
N HIS A 133 -7.85 11.68 23.47
CA HIS A 133 -6.95 11.06 24.45
C HIS A 133 -5.71 10.43 23.83
N ARG A 134 -5.84 9.72 22.70
CA ARG A 134 -4.77 9.12 21.86
C ARG A 134 -3.94 7.99 22.50
N ASP A 135 -4.16 7.65 23.76
CA ASP A 135 -3.43 6.59 24.49
C ASP A 135 -4.33 5.84 25.48
N ILE A 136 -5.58 5.51 25.09
CA ILE A 136 -6.49 4.68 25.88
C ILE A 136 -5.93 3.25 25.92
N LYS A 137 -5.67 2.79 27.16
CA LYS A 137 -5.16 1.43 27.44
C LYS A 137 -5.44 1.08 28.92
N PRO A 138 -5.46 -0.19 29.31
CA PRO A 138 -5.81 -0.60 30.68
C PRO A 138 -4.93 0.02 31.78
N ALA A 139 -3.67 0.35 31.47
CA ALA A 139 -2.78 1.02 32.42
C ALA A 139 -3.14 2.49 32.71
N ASN A 140 -3.87 3.14 31.81
CA ASN A 140 -4.33 4.53 31.94
C ASN A 140 -5.80 4.63 32.42
N LEU A 141 -6.40 3.50 32.84
CA LEU A 141 -7.76 3.40 33.37
C LEU A 141 -7.68 2.88 34.80
N PHE A 142 -8.06 3.71 35.75
CA PHE A 142 -7.98 3.40 37.16
C PHE A 142 -9.40 3.14 37.72
N ILE A 143 -9.56 2.07 38.47
CA ILE A 143 -10.84 1.69 39.10
C ILE A 143 -10.71 1.98 40.57
N THR A 144 -11.51 2.90 41.06
CA THR A 144 -11.58 3.25 42.48
C THR A 144 -12.25 2.15 43.29
N GLU A 145 -12.09 2.13 44.61
CA GLU A 145 -12.70 1.12 45.49
C GLU A 145 -14.23 1.08 45.38
N ASP A 146 -14.88 2.22 45.11
CA ASP A 146 -16.31 2.34 44.86
C ASP A 146 -16.75 1.98 43.43
N GLY A 147 -15.84 1.45 42.60
CA GLY A 147 -16.12 0.96 41.24
C GLY A 147 -16.23 2.02 40.17
N VAL A 148 -15.80 3.26 40.45
CA VAL A 148 -15.77 4.33 39.45
C VAL A 148 -14.49 4.25 38.64
N VAL A 149 -14.63 4.26 37.30
CA VAL A 149 -13.47 4.30 36.36
C VAL A 149 -13.01 5.74 36.21
N LYS A 150 -11.70 5.98 36.38
CA LYS A 150 -11.01 7.25 36.13
C LYS A 150 -10.07 7.13 34.97
N ILE A 151 -10.23 7.96 33.94
CA ILE A 151 -9.30 8.07 32.83
C ILE A 151 -8.12 8.93 33.29
N LEU A 152 -6.93 8.35 33.22
CA LEU A 152 -5.67 9.01 33.57
C LEU A 152 -4.95 9.48 32.27
N ASP A 153 -4.06 10.47 32.41
CA ASP A 153 -3.03 10.82 31.41
C ASP A 153 -3.56 11.07 29.99
N PHE A 154 -4.43 12.05 29.81
CA PHE A 154 -4.77 12.54 28.47
C PHE A 154 -3.51 12.87 27.68
N GLY A 155 -3.25 12.13 26.63
CA GLY A 155 -2.27 12.20 25.53
C GLY A 155 -1.00 13.06 25.62
N LEU A 156 -0.56 13.43 26.82
CA LEU A 156 0.47 14.41 27.12
C LEU A 156 1.86 14.15 26.49
N ALA A 157 2.07 12.99 25.87
CA ALA A 157 3.40 12.57 25.38
C ALA A 157 3.51 12.28 23.88
N LYS A 158 2.43 12.31 23.08
CA LYS A 158 2.46 11.90 21.66
C LYS A 158 2.43 13.05 20.65
N LEU A 159 2.65 14.28 21.07
CA LEU A 159 2.61 15.47 20.21
C LEU A 159 3.99 16.04 19.82
N THR A 160 5.05 15.32 20.05
CA THR A 160 6.27 15.60 19.29
C THR A 160 6.01 15.16 17.84
N GLY A 161 5.70 16.12 16.98
CA GLY A 161 5.38 15.92 15.57
C GLY A 161 6.55 15.39 14.75
N GLU A 162 6.97 14.22 15.06
CA GLU A 162 7.76 13.26 14.30
C GLU A 162 7.60 11.96 15.04
N THR A 163 6.79 11.05 14.48
CA THR A 163 6.77 9.66 14.88
C THR A 163 8.13 9.03 14.52
N LYS A 164 9.16 9.35 15.27
CA LYS A 164 10.35 8.50 15.35
C LYS A 164 9.97 7.28 16.17
N LEU A 165 9.29 6.34 15.52
CA LEU A 165 9.05 4.96 16.01
C LEU A 165 10.37 4.17 16.17
N THR A 166 11.51 4.83 16.10
CA THR A 166 12.82 4.21 16.19
C THR A 166 13.75 5.04 17.05
N LYS A 167 13.59 4.94 18.39
CA LYS A 167 14.72 4.93 19.34
C LYS A 167 14.25 4.45 20.70
N THR A 168 14.70 3.23 21.04
CA THR A 168 14.88 2.69 22.41
C THR A 168 13.83 3.06 23.46
N GLY A 169 12.86 2.15 23.75
CA GLY A 169 12.11 2.15 25.00
C GLY A 169 10.60 2.07 24.96
N THR A 170 9.93 1.93 23.80
CA THR A 170 8.52 1.60 23.77
C THR A 170 8.34 0.12 24.12
N THR A 171 7.80 -0.16 25.29
CA THR A 171 7.47 -1.52 25.72
C THR A 171 6.39 -2.08 24.78
N LEU A 172 6.56 -3.29 24.29
CA LEU A 172 5.66 -4.10 23.43
C LEU A 172 4.15 -3.96 23.78
N GLY A 173 3.82 -3.52 24.98
CA GLY A 173 2.47 -3.37 25.51
C GLY A 173 1.69 -2.12 25.05
N THR A 174 2.34 -1.06 24.58
CA THR A 174 1.68 0.22 24.27
C THR A 174 1.14 0.25 22.83
N VAL A 175 1.82 -0.40 21.91
CA VAL A 175 1.46 -0.45 20.49
C VAL A 175 0.14 -1.16 20.24
N SER A 176 -0.18 -2.19 21.05
CA SER A 176 -1.35 -3.05 20.86
C SER A 176 -2.73 -2.35 20.97
N TYR A 177 -2.78 -1.12 21.43
CA TYR A 177 -4.02 -0.32 21.57
C TYR A 177 -4.09 0.81 20.53
N MET A 178 -3.08 1.00 19.69
CA MET A 178 -3.08 2.02 18.66
C MET A 178 -4.13 1.72 17.61
N SER A 179 -4.76 2.76 17.10
CA SER A 179 -5.65 2.63 15.94
C SER A 179 -4.86 2.54 14.62
N PRO A 180 -5.45 2.00 13.56
CA PRO A 180 -4.81 1.94 12.24
C PRO A 180 -4.29 3.30 11.75
N GLU A 181 -5.05 4.37 11.94
CA GLU A 181 -4.63 5.74 11.59
C GLU A 181 -3.46 6.25 12.44
N GLN A 182 -3.39 5.84 13.72
CA GLN A 182 -2.22 6.15 14.55
C GLN A 182 -0.98 5.40 14.09
N THR A 183 -1.12 4.15 13.69
CA THR A 183 0.00 3.35 13.18
C THR A 183 0.52 3.86 11.85
N ARG A 184 -0.33 4.49 11.03
CA ARG A 184 0.03 5.13 9.77
C ARG A 184 0.54 6.55 9.93
N GLY A 185 0.50 7.13 11.14
CA GLY A 185 0.86 8.53 11.38
C GLY A 185 -0.13 9.54 10.79
N GLU A 186 -1.36 9.12 10.51
CA GLU A 186 -2.43 9.95 9.96
C GLU A 186 -3.04 10.88 11.01
N LYS A 187 -3.90 11.80 10.55
CA LYS A 187 -4.61 12.71 11.46
C LYS A 187 -5.59 11.95 12.34
N VAL A 188 -5.38 12.04 13.65
CA VAL A 188 -6.11 11.33 14.69
C VAL A 188 -7.25 12.20 15.21
N ASP A 189 -8.47 11.63 15.36
CA ASP A 189 -9.64 12.25 15.99
C ASP A 189 -10.27 11.33 17.04
N GLY A 190 -11.46 11.66 17.56
CA GLY A 190 -12.14 10.89 18.61
C GLY A 190 -12.44 9.43 18.24
N ARG A 191 -12.45 9.07 16.97
CA ARG A 191 -12.69 7.69 16.51
C ARG A 191 -11.49 6.77 16.78
N SER A 192 -10.30 7.34 16.97
CA SER A 192 -9.13 6.58 17.43
C SER A 192 -9.26 6.16 18.89
N ASP A 193 -9.86 6.99 19.75
CA ASP A 193 -10.16 6.60 21.14
C ASP A 193 -11.25 5.53 21.19
N ILE A 194 -12.23 5.56 20.27
CA ILE A 194 -13.27 4.52 20.14
C ILE A 194 -12.64 3.18 19.75
N TRP A 195 -11.70 3.17 18.82
CA TRP A 195 -10.90 1.97 18.50
C TRP A 195 -10.18 1.43 19.73
N SER A 196 -9.39 2.27 20.39
CA SER A 196 -8.63 1.85 21.58
C SER A 196 -9.54 1.32 22.69
N LEU A 197 -10.73 1.91 22.87
CA LEU A 197 -11.75 1.40 23.81
C LEU A 197 -12.31 0.05 23.33
N GLY A 198 -12.49 -0.16 22.03
CA GLY A 198 -12.86 -1.46 21.45
C GLY A 198 -11.84 -2.55 21.80
N VAL A 199 -10.54 -2.25 21.68
CA VAL A 199 -9.44 -3.16 22.08
C VAL A 199 -9.50 -3.46 23.58
N VAL A 200 -9.70 -2.43 24.41
CA VAL A 200 -9.82 -2.60 25.87
C VAL A 200 -11.04 -3.43 26.25
N LEU A 201 -12.20 -3.22 25.61
CA LEU A 201 -13.41 -4.00 25.85
C LEU A 201 -13.24 -5.46 25.45
N TYR A 202 -12.61 -5.72 24.30
CA TYR A 202 -12.25 -7.08 23.88
C TYR A 202 -11.34 -7.77 24.93
N GLU A 203 -10.32 -7.06 25.42
CA GLU A 203 -9.40 -7.60 26.42
C GLU A 203 -10.06 -7.82 27.77
N MET A 204 -10.97 -6.93 28.19
CA MET A 204 -11.79 -7.14 29.41
C MET A 204 -12.64 -8.40 29.33
N LEU A 205 -13.19 -8.70 28.15
CA LEU A 205 -14.07 -9.85 27.92
C LEU A 205 -13.31 -11.18 27.80
N THR A 206 -12.15 -11.18 27.17
CA THR A 206 -11.42 -12.42 26.82
C THR A 206 -10.16 -12.67 27.65
N GLY A 207 -9.62 -11.64 28.32
CA GLY A 207 -8.30 -11.66 28.94
C GLY A 207 -7.14 -11.60 27.92
N GLN A 208 -7.46 -11.45 26.62
CA GLN A 208 -6.48 -11.43 25.54
C GLN A 208 -6.71 -10.21 24.65
N ARG A 209 -5.64 -9.71 24.02
CA ARG A 209 -5.75 -8.62 23.05
C ARG A 209 -6.24 -9.16 21.71
N PRO A 210 -7.05 -8.38 20.95
CA PRO A 210 -7.56 -8.81 19.65
C PRO A 210 -6.45 -8.93 18.58
N PHE A 211 -5.41 -8.10 18.70
CA PHE A 211 -4.28 -8.06 17.75
C PHE A 211 -3.01 -8.49 18.47
N LYS A 212 -2.37 -9.53 17.97
CA LYS A 212 -1.22 -10.19 18.60
C LYS A 212 -0.02 -10.21 17.64
N GLY A 213 1.19 -10.33 18.20
CA GLY A 213 2.42 -10.49 17.45
C GLY A 213 3.59 -10.70 18.40
N GLU A 214 4.59 -11.46 17.99
CA GLU A 214 5.77 -11.75 18.81
C GLU A 214 6.71 -10.53 18.93
N TYR A 215 6.61 -9.57 18.01
CA TYR A 215 7.38 -8.34 17.95
C TYR A 215 6.50 -7.15 17.54
N GLU A 216 6.96 -5.95 17.77
CA GLU A 216 6.18 -4.72 17.61
C GLU A 216 5.59 -4.56 16.19
N GLN A 217 6.37 -4.85 15.15
CA GLN A 217 5.94 -4.74 13.75
C GLN A 217 4.84 -5.77 13.41
N ALA A 218 4.88 -6.97 14.01
CA ALA A 218 3.82 -7.97 13.82
C ALA A 218 2.49 -7.51 14.47
N VAL A 219 2.57 -6.85 15.63
CA VAL A 219 1.39 -6.25 16.27
C VAL A 219 0.83 -5.10 15.42
N LEU A 220 1.69 -4.24 14.87
CA LEU A 220 1.28 -3.15 13.98
C LEU A 220 0.61 -3.70 12.71
N TYR A 221 1.17 -4.75 12.13
CA TYR A 221 0.57 -5.43 10.97
C TYR A 221 -0.82 -6.01 11.31
N SER A 222 -0.93 -6.72 12.43
CA SER A 222 -2.21 -7.28 12.89
C SER A 222 -3.28 -6.19 13.10
N ILE A 223 -2.89 -5.03 13.66
CA ILE A 223 -3.78 -3.87 13.82
C ILE A 223 -4.28 -3.34 12.46
N MET A 224 -3.44 -3.34 11.45
CA MET A 224 -3.79 -2.77 10.15
C MET A 224 -4.56 -3.73 9.25
N SER A 225 -4.33 -5.05 9.36
CA SER A 225 -4.70 -6.00 8.31
C SER A 225 -5.49 -7.22 8.78
N GLU A 226 -5.48 -7.54 10.09
CA GLU A 226 -6.14 -8.75 10.59
C GLU A 226 -7.47 -8.43 11.28
N GLU A 227 -8.49 -9.24 11.03
CA GLU A 227 -9.73 -9.20 11.81
C GLU A 227 -9.52 -9.86 13.18
N PRO A 228 -10.13 -9.30 14.24
CA PRO A 228 -10.06 -9.91 15.57
C PRO A 228 -10.80 -11.25 15.60
N GLU A 229 -10.27 -12.21 16.35
CA GLU A 229 -10.97 -13.47 16.58
C GLU A 229 -12.35 -13.20 17.20
N PRO A 230 -13.45 -13.83 16.70
CA PRO A 230 -14.80 -13.59 17.22
C PRO A 230 -14.90 -13.81 18.72
N LEU A 231 -15.50 -12.89 19.46
CA LEU A 231 -15.68 -12.99 20.92
C LEU A 231 -16.48 -14.24 21.33
N THR A 232 -17.48 -14.60 20.55
CA THR A 232 -18.32 -15.80 20.76
C THR A 232 -17.55 -17.10 20.60
N GLY A 233 -16.46 -17.10 19.83
CA GLY A 233 -15.54 -18.23 19.68
C GLY A 233 -14.61 -18.41 20.89
N LEU A 234 -14.25 -17.30 21.56
CA LEU A 234 -13.30 -17.32 22.69
C LEU A 234 -13.98 -17.45 24.05
N ARG A 235 -15.21 -16.97 24.17
CA ARG A 235 -15.93 -16.97 25.43
C ARG A 235 -17.41 -17.29 25.26
N THR A 236 -17.86 -18.35 25.91
CA THR A 236 -19.28 -18.73 25.94
C THR A 236 -20.12 -17.70 26.74
N GLY A 237 -21.33 -17.43 26.23
CA GLY A 237 -22.26 -16.50 26.88
C GLY A 237 -22.11 -15.04 26.50
N VAL A 238 -21.19 -14.69 25.62
CA VAL A 238 -21.11 -13.33 25.02
C VAL A 238 -22.28 -13.17 24.04
N PRO A 239 -23.12 -12.13 24.22
CA PRO A 239 -24.20 -11.86 23.26
C PRO A 239 -23.64 -11.48 21.89
N MET A 240 -24.22 -11.99 20.79
CA MET A 240 -23.83 -11.63 19.41
C MET A 240 -23.87 -10.12 19.18
N GLU A 241 -24.80 -9.42 19.85
CA GLU A 241 -24.90 -7.97 19.76
C GLU A 241 -23.69 -7.27 20.39
N LEU A 242 -23.10 -7.83 21.49
CA LEU A 242 -21.87 -7.30 22.07
C LEU A 242 -20.67 -7.52 21.13
N GLU A 243 -20.60 -8.66 20.47
CA GLU A 243 -19.61 -8.94 19.44
C GLU A 243 -19.71 -7.93 18.29
N ARG A 244 -20.94 -7.65 17.82
CA ARG A 244 -21.18 -6.63 16.78
C ARG A 244 -20.74 -5.24 17.21
N ILE A 245 -21.02 -4.85 18.47
CA ILE A 245 -20.62 -3.55 19.03
C ILE A 245 -19.09 -3.43 19.07
N VAL A 246 -18.41 -4.47 19.57
CA VAL A 246 -16.93 -4.49 19.61
C VAL A 246 -16.34 -4.50 18.21
N GLY A 247 -16.88 -5.32 17.28
CA GLY A 247 -16.47 -5.35 15.87
C GLY A 247 -16.58 -3.96 15.22
N LYS A 248 -17.70 -3.25 15.44
CA LYS A 248 -17.87 -1.89 14.93
C LYS A 248 -16.86 -0.88 15.51
N CYS A 249 -16.43 -1.04 16.77
CA CYS A 249 -15.33 -0.23 17.31
C CYS A 249 -14.00 -0.55 16.64
N LEU A 250 -13.77 -1.82 16.27
CA LEU A 250 -12.53 -2.36 15.70
C LEU A 250 -12.51 -2.40 14.16
N ASP A 251 -13.43 -1.68 13.51
CA ASP A 251 -13.38 -1.54 12.08
C ASP A 251 -12.12 -0.76 11.65
N LYS A 252 -11.43 -1.27 10.61
CA LYS A 252 -10.18 -0.67 10.14
C LYS A 252 -10.39 0.72 9.56
N ASN A 253 -11.54 0.93 8.91
CA ASN A 253 -11.93 2.22 8.36
C ASN A 253 -12.60 3.10 9.44
N PRO A 254 -12.03 4.26 9.81
CA PRO A 254 -12.66 5.15 10.80
C PRO A 254 -14.09 5.58 10.43
N SER A 255 -14.47 5.59 9.14
CA SER A 255 -15.84 5.98 8.74
C SER A 255 -16.90 4.93 9.06
N GLU A 256 -16.51 3.66 9.20
CA GLU A 256 -17.41 2.54 9.52
C GLU A 256 -17.57 2.34 11.04
N ARG A 257 -16.70 2.95 11.84
CA ARG A 257 -16.82 2.94 13.31
C ARG A 257 -17.99 3.80 13.79
N TYR A 258 -18.20 3.81 15.09
CA TYR A 258 -19.02 4.84 15.73
C TYR A 258 -18.41 6.21 15.44
N GLN A 259 -19.20 7.15 14.91
CA GLN A 259 -18.69 8.49 14.57
C GLN A 259 -18.58 9.37 15.82
N ARG A 260 -19.35 9.05 16.85
CA ARG A 260 -19.31 9.71 18.16
C ARG A 260 -19.40 8.64 19.25
N VAL A 261 -18.71 8.88 20.36
CA VAL A 261 -18.66 7.92 21.46
C VAL A 261 -19.99 7.81 22.20
N ASP A 262 -20.86 8.83 22.13
CA ASP A 262 -22.21 8.77 22.70
C ASP A 262 -23.12 7.73 22.02
N GLU A 263 -22.91 7.43 20.72
CA GLU A 263 -23.60 6.34 20.01
C GLU A 263 -23.24 4.97 20.61
N LEU A 264 -21.97 4.76 20.95
CA LEU A 264 -21.50 3.53 21.63
C LEU A 264 -22.15 3.37 23.02
N ILE A 265 -22.29 4.48 23.78
CA ILE A 265 -22.96 4.47 25.07
C ILE A 265 -24.43 4.00 24.94
N VAL A 266 -25.13 4.45 23.91
CA VAL A 266 -26.53 4.09 23.65
C VAL A 266 -26.65 2.59 23.38
N ASP A 267 -25.79 2.03 22.50
CA ASP A 267 -25.85 0.61 22.14
C ASP A 267 -25.50 -0.29 23.35
N LEU A 268 -24.45 0.04 24.11
CA LEU A 268 -24.09 -0.70 25.33
C LEU A 268 -25.19 -0.67 26.38
N ARG A 269 -25.80 0.49 26.64
CA ARG A 269 -26.93 0.62 27.60
C ARG A 269 -28.15 -0.14 27.14
N ARG A 270 -28.45 -0.16 25.83
CA ARG A 270 -29.55 -0.93 25.26
C ARG A 270 -29.35 -2.43 25.53
N LEU A 271 -28.14 -2.92 25.30
CA LEU A 271 -27.83 -4.32 25.52
C LEU A 271 -27.90 -4.71 26.99
N MET A 272 -27.44 -3.86 27.93
CA MET A 272 -27.56 -4.10 29.37
C MET A 272 -29.02 -4.21 29.81
N LYS A 273 -29.91 -3.34 29.36
CA LYS A 273 -31.36 -3.39 29.70
C LYS A 273 -32.01 -4.65 29.16
N THR A 274 -31.62 -5.13 27.99
CA THR A 274 -32.18 -6.38 27.40
C THR A 274 -31.72 -7.61 28.19
N SER A 275 -30.50 -7.59 28.74
CA SER A 275 -29.99 -8.67 29.61
C SER A 275 -30.71 -8.72 30.98
N GLU A 276 -31.08 -7.58 31.54
CA GLU A 276 -31.84 -7.51 32.81
C GLU A 276 -33.31 -8.00 32.67
N MET A 277 -33.93 -7.79 31.50
CA MET A 277 -35.30 -8.27 31.21
C MET A 277 -35.38 -9.78 30.91
N GLY A 278 -34.25 -10.42 30.51
CA GLY A 278 -34.18 -11.84 30.16
C GLY A 278 -34.15 -12.81 31.37
N ILE A 279 -34.09 -12.32 32.61
CA ILE A 279 -34.01 -13.17 33.81
C ILE A 279 -35.39 -13.43 34.46
N SER A 280 -36.47 -12.82 33.97
CA SER A 280 -37.81 -12.93 34.65
C SER A 280 -38.84 -13.79 33.96
N ASP A 281 -38.55 -14.58 32.90
CA ASP A 281 -39.57 -15.48 32.33
C ASP A 281 -38.99 -16.84 31.89
N ALA A 282 -38.65 -17.68 32.85
CA ALA A 282 -38.48 -19.11 32.66
C ALA A 282 -39.40 -19.89 33.59
N GLY A 283 -40.69 -19.94 33.26
CA GLY A 283 -41.62 -20.74 34.03
C GLY A 283 -43.06 -20.69 33.56
N SER A 284 -43.39 -21.25 32.43
CA SER A 284 -44.73 -21.78 32.19
C SER A 284 -44.76 -22.74 30.98
N ALA A 285 -44.97 -23.98 31.29
CA ALA A 285 -45.16 -25.04 30.31
C ALA A 285 -46.58 -24.95 29.74
N LEU A 286 -46.73 -25.01 28.43
CA LEU A 286 -47.99 -25.31 27.73
C LEU A 286 -47.84 -26.48 26.75
N LYS A 287 -48.75 -27.43 26.91
CA LYS A 287 -48.97 -28.71 26.24
C LYS A 287 -49.30 -28.56 24.75
N PRO A 288 -49.09 -29.58 23.91
CA PRO A 288 -49.25 -29.50 22.47
C PRO A 288 -50.71 -29.63 22.02
N LYS A 289 -51.11 -28.84 21.01
CA LYS A 289 -52.38 -29.02 20.27
C LYS A 289 -52.16 -29.22 18.74
N ARG A 290 -52.68 -30.33 18.30
CA ARG A 290 -53.19 -30.84 17.01
C ARG A 290 -52.85 -30.08 15.69
N LYS A 291 -52.37 -30.88 14.78
CA LYS A 291 -52.12 -30.68 13.32
C LYS A 291 -53.25 -30.03 12.56
N ASN A 292 -52.93 -29.05 11.73
CA ASN A 292 -53.82 -28.55 10.67
C ASN A 292 -53.08 -28.61 9.32
N LYS A 293 -53.70 -29.26 8.33
CA LYS A 293 -53.16 -29.59 6.99
C LYS A 293 -52.88 -28.39 6.05
N ARG A 294 -52.98 -27.15 6.53
CA ARG A 294 -52.68 -25.93 5.76
C ARG A 294 -51.23 -25.48 5.85
N THR A 295 -50.44 -26.07 6.74
CA THR A 295 -49.02 -25.66 6.97
C THR A 295 -48.06 -26.28 5.94
N ILE A 296 -48.47 -27.37 5.24
CA ILE A 296 -47.62 -28.04 4.25
C ILE A 296 -47.54 -27.21 2.95
N ALA A 297 -48.59 -26.50 2.57
CA ALA A 297 -48.60 -25.63 1.38
C ALA A 297 -47.73 -24.36 1.54
N TYR A 298 -47.61 -23.84 2.77
CA TYR A 298 -46.74 -22.67 3.03
C TYR A 298 -45.28 -23.05 3.19
N VAL A 299 -44.97 -24.26 3.67
CA VAL A 299 -43.60 -24.76 3.80
C VAL A 299 -43.02 -25.10 2.41
N SER A 300 -43.82 -25.70 1.49
CA SER A 300 -43.39 -25.94 0.12
C SER A 300 -43.23 -24.64 -0.69
N LEU A 301 -44.04 -23.62 -0.45
CA LEU A 301 -43.89 -22.30 -1.05
C LEU A 301 -42.68 -21.57 -0.48
N GLY A 302 -42.42 -21.72 0.84
CA GLY A 302 -41.23 -21.17 1.51
C GLY A 302 -39.93 -21.80 1.02
N ILE A 303 -39.92 -23.12 0.81
CA ILE A 303 -38.75 -23.84 0.25
C ILE A 303 -38.53 -23.43 -1.22
N PHE A 304 -39.61 -23.25 -2.02
CA PHE A 304 -39.48 -22.76 -3.38
C PHE A 304 -38.96 -21.33 -3.45
N PHE A 305 -39.41 -20.45 -2.56
CA PHE A 305 -38.85 -19.08 -2.45
C PHE A 305 -37.40 -19.09 -1.93
N MET A 306 -37.07 -19.96 -0.97
CA MET A 306 -35.69 -20.10 -0.48
C MET A 306 -34.76 -20.66 -1.55
N THR A 307 -35.18 -21.64 -2.34
CA THR A 307 -34.39 -22.14 -3.48
C THR A 307 -34.31 -21.09 -4.59
N LEU A 308 -35.36 -20.33 -4.86
CA LEU A 308 -35.32 -19.23 -5.82
C LEU A 308 -34.38 -18.10 -5.33
N ILE A 309 -34.43 -17.75 -4.05
CA ILE A 309 -33.50 -16.81 -3.42
C ILE A 309 -32.07 -17.33 -3.43
N THR A 310 -31.85 -18.62 -3.17
CA THR A 310 -30.52 -19.24 -3.22
C THR A 310 -29.99 -19.29 -4.66
N VAL A 311 -30.84 -19.54 -5.65
CA VAL A 311 -30.50 -19.48 -7.08
C VAL A 311 -30.22 -18.02 -7.50
N VAL A 312 -31.04 -17.06 -7.08
CA VAL A 312 -30.82 -15.63 -7.34
C VAL A 312 -29.53 -15.13 -6.64
N ILE A 313 -29.26 -15.58 -5.40
CA ILE A 313 -28.01 -15.25 -4.70
C ILE A 313 -26.81 -15.92 -5.40
N ARG A 314 -26.94 -17.19 -5.81
CA ARG A 314 -25.87 -17.93 -6.48
C ARG A 314 -25.60 -17.45 -7.90
N TYR A 315 -26.62 -17.04 -8.64
CA TYR A 315 -26.46 -16.41 -9.97
C TYR A 315 -26.17 -14.91 -9.87
N GLY A 316 -26.61 -14.21 -8.83
CA GLY A 316 -26.31 -12.80 -8.59
C GLY A 316 -24.90 -12.58 -8.01
N VAL A 317 -24.31 -13.59 -7.33
CA VAL A 317 -22.93 -13.57 -6.83
C VAL A 317 -21.93 -14.03 -7.90
N LEU A 318 -22.39 -14.76 -8.94
CA LEU A 318 -21.52 -15.20 -10.05
C LEU A 318 -21.46 -14.22 -11.23
N THR A 319 -22.30 -13.19 -11.25
CA THR A 319 -22.01 -12.02 -12.07
C THR A 319 -21.07 -11.13 -11.25
N PRO A 320 -19.86 -10.83 -11.74
CA PRO A 320 -19.02 -9.87 -11.05
C PRO A 320 -19.85 -8.58 -10.93
N ARG A 321 -20.19 -8.18 -9.71
CA ARG A 321 -20.71 -6.86 -9.43
C ARG A 321 -19.67 -5.90 -9.96
N LYS A 322 -19.94 -5.30 -11.14
CA LYS A 322 -19.21 -4.11 -11.57
C LYS A 322 -19.34 -3.15 -10.39
N PRO A 323 -18.24 -2.70 -9.78
CA PRO A 323 -18.33 -1.69 -8.73
C PRO A 323 -19.12 -0.53 -9.33
N SER A 324 -20.12 -0.09 -8.61
CA SER A 324 -20.95 1.06 -8.97
C SER A 324 -20.08 2.30 -8.85
N PHE A 325 -19.30 2.58 -9.88
CA PHE A 325 -18.76 3.92 -10.09
C PHE A 325 -19.93 4.84 -10.45
N ASP A 326 -19.82 6.08 -9.97
CA ASP A 326 -20.71 7.19 -10.24
C ASP A 326 -21.31 7.06 -11.65
N SER A 327 -22.56 6.66 -11.74
CA SER A 327 -23.28 6.47 -13.02
C SER A 327 -23.50 7.81 -13.77
N GLU A 328 -22.92 8.91 -13.28
CA GLU A 328 -23.04 10.26 -13.83
C GLU A 328 -21.80 10.74 -14.62
N ARG A 329 -20.65 10.02 -14.56
CA ARG A 329 -19.46 10.45 -15.31
C ARG A 329 -19.57 10.10 -16.79
N LYS A 330 -19.35 11.10 -17.65
CA LYS A 330 -19.28 10.90 -19.10
C LYS A 330 -17.90 10.40 -19.48
N MET A 331 -17.85 9.21 -20.09
CA MET A 331 -16.60 8.62 -20.57
C MET A 331 -16.29 9.10 -21.99
N LEU A 332 -15.05 9.53 -22.23
CA LEU A 332 -14.63 10.13 -23.48
C LEU A 332 -13.26 9.60 -23.92
N VAL A 333 -13.10 9.36 -25.22
CA VAL A 333 -11.79 9.15 -25.83
C VAL A 333 -11.49 10.26 -26.85
N VAL A 334 -10.24 10.73 -26.85
CA VAL A 334 -9.68 11.58 -27.91
C VAL A 334 -8.81 10.69 -28.80
N LEU A 335 -9.30 10.32 -29.96
CA LEU A 335 -8.54 9.50 -30.92
C LEU A 335 -7.43 10.35 -31.58
N PRO A 336 -6.32 9.72 -31.99
CA PRO A 336 -5.28 10.40 -32.75
C PRO A 336 -5.87 11.14 -33.93
N PHE A 337 -5.54 12.41 -34.09
CA PHE A 337 -5.98 13.20 -35.23
C PHE A 337 -5.22 12.73 -36.46
N ASP A 338 -5.90 12.70 -37.61
CA ASP A 338 -5.29 12.32 -38.87
C ASP A 338 -4.35 13.41 -39.37
N ASN A 339 -3.08 13.09 -39.61
CA ASN A 339 -2.14 14.00 -40.19
C ASN A 339 -2.33 14.06 -41.73
N LEU A 340 -2.92 15.13 -42.23
CA LEU A 340 -3.07 15.40 -43.66
C LEU A 340 -1.90 16.22 -44.26
N GLY A 341 -0.79 16.28 -43.52
CA GLY A 341 0.47 16.93 -43.92
C GLY A 341 1.61 15.91 -44.15
N PRO A 342 2.86 16.40 -44.25
CA PRO A 342 4.04 15.54 -44.33
C PRO A 342 4.16 14.57 -43.14
N ALA A 343 4.71 13.39 -43.41
CA ALA A 343 4.89 12.38 -42.36
C ALA A 343 5.80 12.85 -41.20
N GLU A 344 6.75 13.71 -41.49
CA GLU A 344 7.66 14.36 -40.53
C GLU A 344 6.94 15.24 -39.49
N ASP A 345 5.72 15.73 -39.77
CA ASP A 345 4.90 16.55 -38.88
C ASP A 345 3.98 15.73 -37.98
N ARG A 346 4.02 14.41 -38.08
CA ARG A 346 3.18 13.50 -37.28
C ARG A 346 3.36 13.72 -35.78
N TYR A 347 4.60 13.90 -35.32
CA TYR A 347 4.87 14.13 -33.88
C TYR A 347 4.12 15.35 -33.33
N PHE A 348 3.89 16.36 -34.17
CA PHE A 348 3.15 17.55 -33.78
C PHE A 348 1.64 17.27 -33.72
N THR A 349 1.08 16.53 -34.70
CA THR A 349 -0.32 16.10 -34.69
C THR A 349 -0.63 15.21 -33.48
N ASP A 350 0.27 14.27 -33.20
CA ASP A 350 0.19 13.42 -32.01
C ASP A 350 0.28 14.24 -30.72
N GLY A 351 1.12 15.27 -30.70
CA GLY A 351 1.26 16.22 -29.59
C GLY A 351 -0.02 17.03 -29.33
N ILE A 352 -0.70 17.48 -30.39
CA ILE A 352 -2.02 18.17 -30.25
C ILE A 352 -3.04 17.23 -29.62
N THR A 353 -3.14 16.01 -30.09
CA THR A 353 -4.04 14.99 -29.52
C THR A 353 -3.76 14.77 -28.01
N ASP A 354 -2.48 14.61 -27.68
CA ASP A 354 -2.01 14.36 -26.32
C ASP A 354 -2.34 15.52 -25.36
N GLU A 355 -2.17 16.74 -25.84
CA GLU A 355 -2.47 17.93 -25.06
C GLU A 355 -3.98 18.08 -24.82
N ILE A 356 -4.82 17.80 -25.81
CA ILE A 356 -6.28 17.80 -25.64
C ILE A 356 -6.69 16.74 -24.61
N ILE A 357 -6.08 15.53 -24.64
CA ILE A 357 -6.27 14.49 -23.61
C ILE A 357 -5.92 15.04 -22.23
N GLY A 358 -4.76 15.68 -22.08
CA GLY A 358 -4.29 16.26 -20.82
C GLY A 358 -5.25 17.32 -20.29
N ARG A 359 -5.65 18.28 -21.12
CA ARG A 359 -6.58 19.36 -20.75
C ARG A 359 -7.97 18.87 -20.36
N LEU A 360 -8.49 17.86 -21.03
CA LEU A 360 -9.76 17.22 -20.66
C LEU A 360 -9.63 16.36 -19.40
N GLY A 361 -8.46 15.77 -19.16
CA GLY A 361 -8.17 14.92 -17.99
C GLY A 361 -8.18 15.66 -16.64
N VAL A 362 -8.01 16.99 -16.63
CA VAL A 362 -8.10 17.84 -15.43
C VAL A 362 -9.54 17.91 -14.90
N ILE A 363 -10.54 17.65 -15.77
CA ILE A 363 -11.96 17.86 -15.46
C ILE A 363 -12.51 16.63 -14.75
N ARG A 364 -12.88 16.79 -13.49
CA ARG A 364 -13.30 15.68 -12.61
C ARG A 364 -14.56 14.95 -13.06
N SER A 365 -15.48 15.66 -13.73
CA SER A 365 -16.76 15.12 -14.20
C SER A 365 -16.65 14.32 -15.51
N ILE A 366 -15.46 14.27 -16.13
CA ILE A 366 -15.17 13.51 -17.35
C ILE A 366 -14.18 12.40 -17.02
N GLY A 367 -14.45 11.18 -17.49
CA GLY A 367 -13.46 10.11 -17.57
C GLY A 367 -12.81 10.14 -18.95
N VAL A 368 -11.52 10.46 -19.03
CA VAL A 368 -10.79 10.51 -20.31
C VAL A 368 -9.94 9.27 -20.48
N ILE A 369 -10.14 8.55 -21.58
CA ILE A 369 -9.31 7.39 -21.92
C ILE A 369 -7.88 7.85 -22.21
N SER A 370 -6.93 7.09 -21.69
CA SER A 370 -5.51 7.40 -21.84
C SER A 370 -5.06 7.43 -23.29
N ARG A 371 -3.98 8.19 -23.52
CA ARG A 371 -3.33 8.24 -24.80
C ARG A 371 -2.97 6.86 -25.35
N ASN A 372 -2.39 5.97 -24.54
CA ASN A 372 -1.93 4.66 -25.00
C ASN A 372 -3.08 3.84 -25.59
N SER A 373 -4.25 3.85 -24.93
CA SER A 373 -5.43 3.17 -25.44
C SER A 373 -6.04 3.87 -26.66
N ALA A 374 -6.06 5.20 -26.70
CA ALA A 374 -6.54 5.97 -27.84
C ALA A 374 -5.68 5.72 -29.09
N PHE A 375 -4.34 5.71 -28.92
CA PHE A 375 -3.39 5.51 -30.02
C PHE A 375 -3.36 4.09 -30.60
N HIS A 376 -4.01 3.13 -29.95
CA HIS A 376 -4.26 1.80 -30.52
C HIS A 376 -5.06 1.88 -31.85
N TYR A 377 -5.83 2.95 -32.03
CA TYR A 377 -6.64 3.21 -33.23
C TYR A 377 -5.92 4.10 -34.26
N ALA A 378 -4.68 4.50 -34.02
CA ALA A 378 -3.89 5.22 -35.00
C ALA A 378 -3.71 4.39 -36.26
N GLU A 379 -3.90 5.01 -37.45
CA GLU A 379 -3.74 4.37 -38.75
C GLU A 379 -4.62 3.11 -39.00
N LYS A 380 -5.65 2.89 -38.20
CA LYS A 380 -6.61 1.80 -38.36
C LYS A 380 -7.96 2.34 -38.80
N GLU A 381 -8.64 1.58 -39.66
CA GLU A 381 -10.06 1.81 -39.88
C GLU A 381 -10.83 1.39 -38.61
N TRP A 382 -11.69 2.26 -38.10
CA TRP A 382 -12.50 2.02 -36.93
C TRP A 382 -13.92 2.49 -37.14
N THR A 383 -14.90 1.87 -36.42
CA THR A 383 -16.28 2.32 -36.34
C THR A 383 -16.54 2.88 -34.95
N THR A 384 -17.43 3.85 -34.84
CA THR A 384 -17.87 4.44 -33.56
C THR A 384 -18.30 3.37 -32.56
N LYS A 385 -19.06 2.37 -33.04
CA LYS A 385 -19.53 1.25 -32.23
C LYS A 385 -18.36 0.42 -31.67
N GLN A 386 -17.39 0.08 -32.52
CA GLN A 386 -16.23 -0.70 -32.11
C GLN A 386 -15.41 0.04 -31.04
N VAL A 387 -15.10 1.32 -31.25
CA VAL A 387 -14.36 2.13 -30.27
C VAL A 387 -15.14 2.23 -28.96
N GLY A 388 -16.48 2.43 -29.06
CA GLY A 388 -17.36 2.52 -27.89
C GLY A 388 -17.40 1.25 -27.05
N GLU A 389 -17.49 0.08 -27.70
CA GLU A 389 -17.49 -1.22 -27.01
C GLU A 389 -16.12 -1.57 -26.44
N ASP A 390 -15.04 -1.35 -27.20
CA ASP A 390 -13.67 -1.68 -26.84
C ASP A 390 -13.13 -0.83 -25.67
N LEU A 391 -13.50 0.47 -25.62
CA LEU A 391 -13.02 1.41 -24.63
C LEU A 391 -14.06 1.77 -23.56
N ASN A 392 -15.30 1.29 -23.73
CA ASN A 392 -16.43 1.60 -22.87
C ASN A 392 -16.62 3.13 -22.68
N VAL A 393 -16.73 3.86 -23.79
CA VAL A 393 -16.88 5.33 -23.81
C VAL A 393 -18.23 5.76 -24.38
N ASP A 394 -18.71 6.93 -23.91
CA ASP A 394 -19.95 7.56 -24.36
C ASP A 394 -19.72 8.49 -25.56
N PHE A 395 -18.50 9.07 -25.65
CA PHE A 395 -18.15 10.09 -26.62
C PHE A 395 -16.76 9.84 -27.23
N ILE A 396 -16.62 10.22 -28.50
CA ILE A 396 -15.37 10.17 -29.24
C ILE A 396 -15.05 11.57 -29.77
N VAL A 397 -13.86 12.09 -29.44
CA VAL A 397 -13.27 13.23 -30.15
C VAL A 397 -12.30 12.70 -31.18
N ALA A 398 -12.47 13.07 -32.44
CA ALA A 398 -11.57 12.75 -33.53
C ALA A 398 -11.38 13.98 -34.40
N GLY A 399 -10.43 13.97 -35.34
CA GLY A 399 -10.24 15.13 -36.19
C GLY A 399 -9.11 14.97 -37.18
N THR A 400 -8.86 16.03 -37.95
CA THR A 400 -7.77 16.10 -38.93
C THR A 400 -6.92 17.34 -38.70
N VAL A 401 -5.63 17.23 -38.99
CA VAL A 401 -4.65 18.35 -38.98
C VAL A 401 -4.08 18.53 -40.38
N ARG A 402 -4.17 19.71 -40.96
CA ARG A 402 -3.63 20.05 -42.27
C ARG A 402 -2.72 21.27 -42.17
N TRP A 403 -1.55 21.16 -42.75
CA TRP A 403 -0.57 22.25 -42.82
C TRP A 403 -0.77 23.09 -44.08
N ALA A 404 -0.60 24.39 -43.95
CA ALA A 404 -0.50 25.36 -45.04
C ALA A 404 0.83 26.11 -44.90
N ARG A 405 1.87 25.60 -45.48
CA ARG A 405 3.21 26.24 -45.56
C ARG A 405 3.32 27.06 -46.81
N THR A 406 3.48 28.35 -46.68
CA THR A 406 3.63 29.29 -47.80
C THR A 406 4.94 30.05 -47.62
N SER A 407 5.84 29.99 -48.58
CA SER A 407 7.13 30.67 -48.51
C SER A 407 6.94 32.17 -48.25
N GLY A 408 7.51 32.65 -47.14
CA GLY A 408 7.51 34.04 -46.75
C GLY A 408 6.33 34.49 -45.83
N THR A 409 5.48 33.57 -45.40
CA THR A 409 4.45 33.83 -44.41
C THR A 409 4.56 32.89 -43.23
N ALA A 410 4.02 33.21 -42.08
CA ALA A 410 3.96 32.33 -40.94
C ALA A 410 3.18 31.05 -41.30
N ASP A 411 3.69 29.87 -40.90
CA ASP A 411 3.05 28.61 -41.11
C ASP A 411 1.67 28.58 -40.45
N ARG A 412 0.66 28.11 -41.18
CA ARG A 412 -0.70 27.97 -40.69
C ARG A 412 -1.07 26.51 -40.56
N VAL A 413 -1.88 26.24 -39.58
CA VAL A 413 -2.45 24.91 -39.36
C VAL A 413 -3.97 25.00 -39.31
N ARG A 414 -4.63 24.08 -40.01
CA ARG A 414 -6.09 23.90 -39.91
C ARG A 414 -6.35 22.60 -39.17
N ILE A 415 -7.02 22.75 -38.02
CA ILE A 415 -7.48 21.62 -37.19
C ILE A 415 -8.99 21.53 -37.30
N THR A 416 -9.50 20.34 -37.63
CA THR A 416 -10.94 20.11 -37.75
C THR A 416 -11.36 18.99 -36.80
N PRO A 417 -11.59 19.32 -35.51
CA PRO A 417 -12.10 18.37 -34.53
C PRO A 417 -13.58 18.08 -34.77
N ARG A 418 -14.03 16.90 -34.33
CA ARG A 418 -15.41 16.47 -34.30
C ARG A 418 -15.69 15.70 -33.01
N LEU A 419 -16.85 15.94 -32.40
CA LEU A 419 -17.34 15.20 -31.25
C LEU A 419 -18.50 14.29 -31.68
N ILE A 420 -18.39 13.01 -31.43
CA ILE A 420 -19.34 11.98 -31.86
C ILE A 420 -19.91 11.33 -30.60
N ARG A 421 -21.22 11.14 -30.54
CA ARG A 421 -21.90 10.35 -29.52
C ARG A 421 -21.96 8.90 -29.95
N VAL A 422 -21.48 7.98 -29.06
CA VAL A 422 -21.35 6.56 -29.39
C VAL A 422 -22.69 5.87 -29.51
N SER A 423 -23.67 6.23 -28.66
CA SER A 423 -24.98 5.54 -28.58
C SER A 423 -25.79 5.55 -29.85
N ASP A 424 -25.66 6.57 -30.69
CA ASP A 424 -26.45 6.79 -31.90
C ASP A 424 -25.60 7.17 -33.13
N ASP A 425 -24.30 7.14 -33.03
CA ASP A 425 -23.30 7.51 -34.07
C ASP A 425 -23.52 8.93 -34.62
N VAL A 426 -24.00 9.85 -33.79
CA VAL A 426 -24.29 11.21 -34.17
C VAL A 426 -23.14 12.14 -33.90
N GLN A 427 -22.64 12.85 -34.92
CA GLN A 427 -21.73 13.96 -34.77
C GLN A 427 -22.46 15.14 -34.15
N ILE A 428 -22.20 15.42 -32.88
CA ILE A 428 -22.86 16.49 -32.12
C ILE A 428 -22.18 17.85 -32.26
N TRP A 429 -20.91 17.84 -32.67
CA TRP A 429 -20.18 19.08 -32.96
C TRP A 429 -19.02 18.83 -33.95
N ALA A 430 -18.76 19.81 -34.82
CA ALA A 430 -17.54 19.97 -35.60
C ALA A 430 -17.35 21.44 -35.96
N GLU A 431 -16.14 21.94 -35.82
CA GLU A 431 -15.81 23.34 -36.12
C GLU A 431 -14.35 23.41 -36.59
N PRO A 432 -14.01 23.97 -37.77
CA PRO A 432 -12.65 24.10 -38.20
C PRO A 432 -11.95 25.29 -37.53
N PHE A 433 -10.75 25.08 -37.04
CA PHE A 433 -9.85 26.10 -36.48
C PHE A 433 -8.73 26.34 -37.48
N ASP A 434 -8.63 27.56 -38.02
CA ASP A 434 -7.58 27.97 -38.94
C ASP A 434 -6.71 29.06 -38.24
N ARG A 435 -5.50 28.68 -37.81
CA ARG A 435 -4.65 29.53 -36.97
C ARG A 435 -3.20 29.52 -37.48
N VAL A 436 -2.44 30.48 -37.05
CA VAL A 436 -0.97 30.46 -37.14
C VAL A 436 -0.43 29.47 -36.14
N VAL A 437 0.66 28.79 -36.47
CA VAL A 437 1.23 27.71 -35.62
C VAL A 437 1.58 28.24 -34.21
N ASN A 438 1.93 29.48 -34.06
CA ASN A 438 2.22 30.11 -32.76
C ASN A 438 1.01 30.15 -31.82
N ASP A 439 -0.23 30.12 -32.36
CA ASP A 439 -1.47 30.20 -31.57
C ASP A 439 -2.00 28.79 -31.21
N ILE A 440 -1.16 27.76 -31.30
CA ILE A 440 -1.59 26.36 -31.16
C ILE A 440 -2.13 26.04 -29.77
N PHE A 441 -1.57 26.66 -28.73
CA PHE A 441 -2.01 26.48 -27.34
C PHE A 441 -3.43 26.96 -27.12
N ASP A 442 -3.76 28.12 -27.72
CA ASP A 442 -5.11 28.68 -27.66
C ASP A 442 -6.12 27.75 -28.34
N VAL A 443 -5.74 27.17 -29.50
CA VAL A 443 -6.60 26.23 -30.20
C VAL A 443 -6.86 24.95 -29.39
N GLN A 444 -5.88 24.42 -28.71
CA GLN A 444 -6.05 23.23 -27.86
C GLN A 444 -7.00 23.52 -26.71
N SER A 445 -6.86 24.68 -26.04
CA SER A 445 -7.78 25.16 -24.99
C SER A 445 -9.19 25.39 -25.55
N GLU A 446 -9.32 26.04 -26.70
CA GLU A 446 -10.60 26.30 -27.37
C GLU A 446 -11.31 24.97 -27.70
N ILE A 447 -10.61 23.96 -28.22
CA ILE A 447 -11.17 22.64 -28.53
C ILE A 447 -11.67 21.96 -27.24
N ALA A 448 -10.84 21.94 -26.18
CA ALA A 448 -11.23 21.34 -24.91
C ALA A 448 -12.46 22.03 -24.32
N MET A 449 -12.49 23.36 -24.28
CA MET A 449 -13.63 24.14 -23.80
C MET A 449 -14.91 23.92 -24.62
N LYS A 450 -14.80 23.80 -25.94
CA LYS A 450 -15.93 23.48 -26.82
C LYS A 450 -16.49 22.08 -26.54
N VAL A 451 -15.61 21.07 -26.40
CA VAL A 451 -16.03 19.72 -26.02
C VAL A 451 -16.79 19.75 -24.69
N VAL A 452 -16.26 20.40 -23.67
CA VAL A 452 -16.91 20.59 -22.35
C VAL A 452 -18.28 21.23 -22.47
N GLY A 453 -18.38 22.31 -23.24
CA GLY A 453 -19.65 23.02 -23.49
C GLY A 453 -20.69 22.13 -24.17
N GLN A 454 -20.28 21.35 -25.19
CA GLN A 454 -21.17 20.39 -25.88
C GLN A 454 -21.63 19.25 -24.98
N LEU A 455 -20.80 18.88 -24.01
CA LEU A 455 -21.16 17.86 -23.00
C LEU A 455 -22.06 18.44 -21.88
N GLY A 456 -22.33 19.77 -21.87
CA GLY A 456 -23.16 20.42 -20.84
C GLY A 456 -22.52 20.39 -19.44
N ILE A 457 -21.20 20.44 -19.37
CA ILE A 457 -20.42 20.38 -18.11
C ILE A 457 -20.09 21.79 -17.68
N THR A 458 -20.30 22.09 -16.40
CA THR A 458 -19.90 23.35 -15.76
C THR A 458 -18.56 23.15 -15.06
N LEU A 459 -17.54 23.90 -15.45
CA LEU A 459 -16.20 23.82 -14.85
C LEU A 459 -16.11 24.63 -13.54
N MET A 460 -15.33 24.13 -12.60
CA MET A 460 -14.86 24.94 -11.47
C MET A 460 -13.80 25.96 -11.96
N ALA A 461 -13.65 27.07 -11.24
CA ALA A 461 -12.68 28.10 -11.61
C ALA A 461 -11.22 27.60 -11.67
N SER A 462 -10.87 26.57 -10.88
CA SER A 462 -9.57 25.91 -10.94
C SER A 462 -9.40 25.04 -12.19
N GLU A 463 -10.45 24.29 -12.58
CA GLU A 463 -10.45 23.47 -13.79
C GLU A 463 -10.38 24.34 -15.04
N GLN A 464 -11.14 25.42 -15.08
CA GLN A 464 -11.11 26.36 -16.21
C GLN A 464 -9.70 26.93 -16.41
N ARG A 465 -9.06 27.42 -15.34
CA ARG A 465 -7.66 27.92 -15.42
C ARG A 465 -6.71 26.87 -15.92
N ALA A 466 -6.79 25.63 -15.38
CA ALA A 466 -5.91 24.55 -15.79
C ALA A 466 -6.11 24.12 -17.26
N VAL A 467 -7.33 24.27 -17.81
CA VAL A 467 -7.60 24.02 -19.25
C VAL A 467 -7.04 25.15 -20.13
N GLU A 468 -7.03 26.40 -19.64
CA GLU A 468 -6.62 27.58 -20.40
C GLU A 468 -5.10 27.82 -20.33
N GLU A 469 -4.40 27.36 -19.29
CA GLU A 469 -2.98 27.64 -19.05
C GLU A 469 -2.07 26.89 -20.05
N ALA A 470 -1.15 27.59 -20.69
CA ALA A 470 -0.15 27.03 -21.57
C ALA A 470 1.11 26.62 -20.75
N PRO A 471 1.72 25.45 -21.02
CA PRO A 471 2.88 24.99 -20.27
C PRO A 471 4.16 25.82 -20.52
N THR A 472 4.22 26.51 -21.66
CA THR A 472 5.28 27.45 -22.06
C THR A 472 4.78 28.37 -23.17
N GLU A 473 5.32 29.58 -23.26
CA GLU A 473 5.09 30.48 -24.40
C GLU A 473 6.05 30.23 -25.57
N ASN A 474 7.10 29.41 -25.36
CA ASN A 474 8.12 29.11 -26.37
C ASN A 474 7.79 27.86 -27.17
N LEU A 475 7.32 28.04 -28.41
CA LEU A 475 6.93 26.94 -29.27
C LEU A 475 8.07 25.94 -29.57
N GLU A 476 9.32 26.43 -29.76
CA GLU A 476 10.46 25.52 -30.01
C GLU A 476 10.80 24.69 -28.77
N ALA A 477 10.70 25.28 -27.58
CA ALA A 477 10.85 24.57 -26.30
C ALA A 477 9.77 23.49 -26.16
N PHE A 478 8.52 23.82 -26.48
CA PHE A 478 7.42 22.87 -26.44
C PHE A 478 7.61 21.72 -27.45
N GLN A 479 8.02 22.00 -28.66
CA GLN A 479 8.32 20.95 -29.66
C GLN A 479 9.42 20.01 -29.20
N ALA A 480 10.49 20.53 -28.61
CA ALA A 480 11.57 19.72 -28.04
C ALA A 480 11.06 18.85 -26.89
N PHE A 481 10.21 19.38 -26.03
CA PHE A 481 9.57 18.66 -24.93
C PHE A 481 8.66 17.53 -25.44
N LEU A 482 7.80 17.80 -26.43
CA LEU A 482 6.95 16.78 -27.06
C LEU A 482 7.78 15.63 -27.67
N GLN A 483 8.92 15.95 -28.26
CA GLN A 483 9.85 14.93 -28.76
C GLN A 483 10.41 14.07 -27.61
N GLY A 484 10.74 14.67 -26.47
CA GLY A 484 11.12 13.96 -25.26
C GLY A 484 10.01 13.03 -24.77
N ARG A 485 8.77 13.55 -24.67
CA ARG A 485 7.58 12.74 -24.29
C ARG A 485 7.34 11.58 -25.24
N TYR A 486 7.55 11.75 -26.55
CA TYR A 486 7.44 10.68 -27.54
C TYR A 486 8.42 9.54 -27.24
N PHE A 487 9.69 9.85 -26.95
CA PHE A 487 10.69 8.83 -26.60
C PHE A 487 10.42 8.16 -25.23
N ALA A 488 9.92 8.90 -24.27
CA ALA A 488 9.56 8.35 -22.94
C ALA A 488 8.46 7.30 -23.00
N ARG A 489 7.59 7.36 -24.02
CA ARG A 489 6.42 6.50 -24.21
C ARG A 489 6.62 5.36 -25.21
N SER A 490 7.84 5.24 -25.75
CA SER A 490 8.18 4.11 -26.62
C SER A 490 8.01 2.79 -25.86
N PRO A 491 7.34 1.77 -26.43
CA PRO A 491 7.09 0.49 -25.76
C PRO A 491 8.36 -0.25 -25.34
N HIS A 492 9.51 0.13 -25.91
CA HIS A 492 10.79 -0.45 -25.52
C HIS A 492 11.52 0.48 -24.54
N PHE A 493 11.48 0.14 -23.26
CA PHE A 493 12.24 0.81 -22.19
C PHE A 493 13.76 0.62 -22.37
N THR A 494 14.33 1.21 -23.42
CA THR A 494 15.76 1.15 -23.70
C THR A 494 16.51 2.32 -23.06
N VAL A 495 17.77 2.08 -22.70
CA VAL A 495 18.69 3.15 -22.23
C VAL A 495 18.77 4.30 -23.24
N ASP A 496 18.78 3.97 -24.52
CA ASP A 496 18.90 4.98 -25.58
C ASP A 496 17.66 5.87 -25.68
N ASN A 497 16.47 5.33 -25.46
CA ASN A 497 15.25 6.16 -25.37
C ASN A 497 15.34 7.16 -24.22
N TRP A 498 15.79 6.73 -23.04
CA TRP A 498 15.96 7.64 -21.91
C TRP A 498 17.03 8.70 -22.14
N LYS A 499 18.12 8.39 -22.85
CA LYS A 499 19.11 9.38 -23.28
C LYS A 499 18.50 10.41 -24.24
N ARG A 500 17.63 9.98 -25.17
CA ARG A 500 16.90 10.88 -26.07
C ARG A 500 15.91 11.77 -25.33
N VAL A 501 15.21 11.24 -24.32
CA VAL A 501 14.37 12.04 -23.41
C VAL A 501 15.18 13.15 -22.77
N ILE A 502 16.33 12.81 -22.17
CA ILE A 502 17.22 13.78 -21.53
C ILE A 502 17.67 14.83 -22.56
N GLN A 503 18.12 14.42 -23.74
CA GLN A 503 18.58 15.36 -24.77
C GLN A 503 17.48 16.34 -25.22
N SER A 504 16.28 15.81 -25.47
CA SER A 504 15.14 16.62 -25.93
C SER A 504 14.63 17.57 -24.83
N CYS A 505 14.50 17.08 -23.60
CA CYS A 505 14.06 17.92 -22.48
C CYS A 505 15.14 18.93 -22.06
N GLN A 506 16.44 18.60 -22.19
CA GLN A 506 17.52 19.55 -21.97
C GLN A 506 17.43 20.70 -22.97
N ARG A 507 17.22 20.39 -24.28
CA ARG A 507 16.98 21.42 -25.28
C ARG A 507 15.77 22.28 -24.95
N ALA A 508 14.70 21.70 -24.43
CA ALA A 508 13.50 22.45 -24.04
C ALA A 508 13.80 23.48 -22.95
N VAL A 509 14.52 23.09 -21.87
CA VAL A 509 14.89 24.02 -20.78
C VAL A 509 15.98 25.01 -21.16
N ASP A 510 16.83 24.69 -22.14
CA ASP A 510 17.82 25.62 -22.70
C ASP A 510 17.12 26.73 -23.53
N LEU A 511 16.02 26.41 -24.21
CA LEU A 511 15.18 27.35 -24.99
C LEU A 511 14.23 28.15 -24.10
N ASP A 512 13.70 27.54 -23.05
CA ASP A 512 12.85 28.19 -22.04
C ASP A 512 13.23 27.72 -20.62
N PRO A 513 14.05 28.50 -19.90
CA PRO A 513 14.44 28.19 -18.53
C PRO A 513 13.29 28.25 -17.48
N THR A 514 12.09 28.62 -17.89
CA THR A 514 10.89 28.66 -17.01
C THR A 514 9.94 27.48 -17.24
N PHE A 515 10.30 26.54 -18.14
CA PHE A 515 9.46 25.41 -18.50
C PHE A 515 9.53 24.29 -17.43
N ALA A 516 8.62 24.33 -16.44
CA ALA A 516 8.62 23.45 -15.28
C ALA A 516 8.49 21.97 -15.65
N GLU A 517 7.58 21.60 -16.56
CA GLU A 517 7.33 20.22 -16.97
C GLU A 517 8.54 19.60 -17.69
N ALA A 518 9.33 20.39 -18.40
CA ALA A 518 10.55 19.90 -19.01
C ALA A 518 11.62 19.56 -17.97
N TYR A 519 11.76 20.36 -16.89
CA TYR A 519 12.59 20.02 -15.75
C TYR A 519 12.06 18.79 -15.01
N ALA A 520 10.77 18.65 -14.84
CA ALA A 520 10.13 17.48 -14.23
C ALA A 520 10.45 16.19 -15.02
N ALA A 521 10.37 16.25 -16.36
CA ALA A 521 10.76 15.14 -17.23
C ALA A 521 12.25 14.79 -17.13
N LEU A 522 13.14 15.78 -17.01
CA LEU A 522 14.57 15.57 -16.76
C LEU A 522 14.81 14.88 -15.43
N ALA A 523 14.18 15.34 -14.35
CA ALA A 523 14.30 14.72 -13.03
C ALA A 523 13.88 13.25 -13.06
N SER A 524 12.74 12.95 -13.67
CA SER A 524 12.24 11.58 -13.86
C SER A 524 13.19 10.71 -14.67
N ALA A 525 13.72 11.22 -15.80
CA ALA A 525 14.61 10.46 -16.68
C ALA A 525 15.96 10.15 -16.00
N HIS A 526 16.55 11.12 -15.30
CA HIS A 526 17.77 10.92 -14.55
C HIS A 526 17.58 9.92 -13.39
N SER A 527 16.49 10.04 -12.63
CA SER A 527 16.13 9.14 -11.53
C SER A 527 15.90 7.71 -12.03
N ARG A 528 15.24 7.54 -13.18
CA ARG A 528 14.97 6.24 -13.79
C ARG A 528 16.24 5.51 -14.20
N LEU A 529 17.20 6.20 -14.85
CA LEU A 529 18.50 5.61 -15.23
C LEU A 529 19.31 5.18 -14.00
N PHE A 530 19.25 5.93 -12.91
CA PHE A 530 19.86 5.57 -11.64
C PHE A 530 19.19 4.34 -11.02
N PHE A 531 17.86 4.33 -10.95
CA PHE A 531 17.07 3.22 -10.41
C PHE A 531 17.30 1.90 -11.15
N LEU A 532 17.35 1.97 -12.48
CA LEU A 532 17.60 0.80 -13.35
C LEU A 532 19.07 0.35 -13.33
N ARG A 533 19.93 1.01 -12.54
CA ARG A 533 21.38 0.73 -12.44
C ARG A 533 22.17 0.87 -13.75
N HIS A 534 21.67 1.64 -14.71
CA HIS A 534 22.40 1.95 -15.95
C HIS A 534 23.47 3.02 -15.73
N ASP A 535 23.25 3.92 -14.78
CA ASP A 535 24.23 4.93 -14.35
C ASP A 535 23.98 5.27 -12.87
N ILE A 536 24.77 4.66 -11.98
CA ILE A 536 24.71 4.86 -10.52
C ILE A 536 25.67 5.92 -10.01
N SER A 537 26.18 6.79 -10.89
CA SER A 537 27.12 7.85 -10.52
C SER A 537 26.45 8.90 -9.64
N ARG A 538 27.26 9.50 -8.77
CA ARG A 538 26.82 10.64 -7.95
C ARG A 538 26.40 11.83 -8.83
N GLU A 539 27.05 12.00 -9.98
CA GLU A 539 26.70 13.04 -10.95
C GLU A 539 25.26 12.88 -11.47
N ARG A 540 24.81 11.62 -11.72
CA ARG A 540 23.44 11.33 -12.14
C ARG A 540 22.43 11.77 -11.09
N LEU A 541 22.68 11.51 -9.81
CA LEU A 541 21.82 11.95 -8.72
C LEU A 541 21.79 13.47 -8.56
N ILE A 542 22.92 14.16 -8.75
CA ILE A 542 22.97 15.63 -8.72
C ILE A 542 22.10 16.20 -9.82
N LYS A 543 22.22 15.71 -11.07
CA LYS A 543 21.38 16.14 -12.20
C LYS A 543 19.90 15.90 -11.97
N ALA A 544 19.54 14.75 -11.36
CA ALA A 544 18.16 14.47 -10.99
C ALA A 544 17.65 15.49 -9.96
N LYS A 545 18.46 15.77 -8.94
CA LYS A 545 18.13 16.73 -7.89
C LYS A 545 17.97 18.16 -8.43
N ASP A 546 18.94 18.66 -9.18
CA ASP A 546 18.91 20.02 -9.72
C ASP A 546 17.67 20.24 -10.61
N ALA A 547 17.32 19.25 -11.42
CA ALA A 547 16.12 19.29 -12.25
C ALA A 547 14.83 19.24 -11.39
N ALA A 548 14.77 18.42 -10.35
CA ALA A 548 13.63 18.31 -9.44
C ALA A 548 13.43 19.61 -8.66
N ASP A 549 14.49 20.15 -8.05
CA ASP A 549 14.44 21.42 -7.30
C ASP A 549 13.97 22.58 -8.20
N ARG A 550 14.41 22.59 -9.47
CA ARG A 550 14.02 23.65 -10.42
C ARG A 550 12.56 23.52 -10.84
N ALA A 551 12.08 22.29 -11.11
CA ALA A 551 10.68 22.04 -11.43
C ALA A 551 9.76 22.49 -10.27
N GLU A 552 10.08 22.08 -9.04
CA GLU A 552 9.33 22.42 -7.83
C GLU A 552 9.31 23.95 -7.58
N ALA A 553 10.44 24.62 -7.77
CA ALA A 553 10.52 26.07 -7.60
C ALA A 553 9.68 26.84 -8.63
N LEU A 554 9.51 26.33 -9.86
CA LEU A 554 8.75 26.95 -10.92
C LEU A 554 7.24 26.70 -10.81
N ALA A 555 6.82 25.48 -10.50
CA ALA A 555 5.43 25.08 -10.47
C ALA A 555 5.16 24.00 -9.40
N PRO A 556 5.16 24.34 -8.08
CA PRO A 556 5.06 23.38 -6.98
C PRO A 556 3.73 22.61 -6.95
N ASP A 557 2.66 23.20 -7.48
CA ASP A 557 1.32 22.60 -7.50
C ASP A 557 0.97 21.91 -8.83
N SER A 558 1.89 21.93 -9.83
CA SER A 558 1.67 21.25 -11.12
C SER A 558 1.60 19.73 -10.92
N PRO A 559 0.54 19.08 -11.40
CA PRO A 559 0.40 17.61 -11.28
C PRO A 559 1.57 16.84 -11.95
N GLU A 560 2.07 17.34 -13.06
CA GLU A 560 3.21 16.77 -13.78
C GLU A 560 4.50 16.89 -12.95
N VAL A 561 4.71 18.05 -12.31
CA VAL A 561 5.84 18.26 -11.39
C VAL A 561 5.71 17.32 -10.18
N LEU A 562 4.54 17.28 -9.55
CA LEU A 562 4.27 16.40 -8.40
C LEU A 562 4.45 14.93 -8.75
N LEU A 563 4.00 14.50 -9.94
CA LEU A 563 4.23 13.13 -10.42
C LEU A 563 5.73 12.82 -10.54
N ALA A 564 6.49 13.73 -11.11
CA ALA A 564 7.94 13.61 -11.29
C ALA A 564 8.70 13.62 -9.96
N LEU A 565 8.31 14.48 -9.01
CA LEU A 565 8.89 14.53 -7.66
C LEU A 565 8.64 13.22 -6.89
N GLY A 566 7.47 12.62 -7.04
CA GLY A 566 7.19 11.30 -6.49
C GLY A 566 8.16 10.23 -7.03
N TYR A 567 8.35 10.16 -8.32
CA TYR A 567 9.34 9.25 -8.93
C TYR A 567 10.77 9.57 -8.50
N TYR A 568 11.16 10.84 -8.43
CA TYR A 568 12.46 11.25 -7.95
C TYR A 568 12.70 10.78 -6.50
N ASN A 569 11.74 11.02 -5.60
CA ASN A 569 11.84 10.59 -4.21
C ASN A 569 11.95 9.05 -4.10
N LEU A 570 11.14 8.32 -4.85
CA LEU A 570 11.15 6.85 -4.82
C LEU A 570 12.40 6.25 -5.45
N TRP A 571 12.77 6.69 -6.65
CA TRP A 571 13.85 6.04 -7.42
C TRP A 571 15.25 6.47 -7.02
N ALA A 572 15.43 7.75 -6.65
CA ALA A 572 16.74 8.25 -6.24
C ALA A 572 17.04 7.98 -4.75
N TYR A 573 16.03 8.07 -3.88
CA TYR A 573 16.24 8.05 -2.42
C TYR A 573 15.49 6.93 -1.68
N ARG A 574 14.62 6.18 -2.34
CA ARG A 574 13.73 5.19 -1.69
C ARG A 574 12.85 5.79 -0.59
N ASP A 575 12.54 7.09 -0.70
CA ASP A 575 11.64 7.79 0.22
C ASP A 575 10.18 7.56 -0.22
N THR A 576 9.60 6.47 0.28
CA THR A 576 8.22 6.07 -0.03
C THR A 576 7.19 7.04 0.53
N GLY A 577 7.51 7.72 1.66
CA GLY A 577 6.63 8.70 2.31
C GLY A 577 6.43 9.94 1.43
N LYS A 578 7.54 10.56 1.03
CA LYS A 578 7.49 11.73 0.13
C LYS A 578 6.94 11.41 -1.24
N ALA A 579 7.24 10.22 -1.77
CA ALA A 579 6.67 9.78 -3.04
C ALA A 579 5.14 9.71 -2.96
N LEU A 580 4.58 9.08 -1.93
CA LEU A 580 3.13 8.97 -1.73
C LEU A 580 2.48 10.34 -1.52
N GLU A 581 3.12 11.23 -0.76
CA GLU A 581 2.64 12.60 -0.54
C GLU A 581 2.52 13.34 -1.87
N SER A 582 3.59 13.36 -2.68
CA SER A 582 3.61 14.01 -4.00
C SER A 582 2.53 13.44 -4.91
N TRP A 583 2.39 12.10 -5.01
CA TRP A 583 1.38 11.47 -5.85
C TRP A 583 -0.05 11.65 -5.35
N THR A 584 -0.25 11.75 -4.03
CA THR A 584 -1.57 12.06 -3.46
C THR A 584 -2.00 13.49 -3.79
N LEU A 585 -1.05 14.44 -3.81
CA LEU A 585 -1.32 15.80 -4.24
C LEU A 585 -1.60 15.85 -5.75
N ALA A 586 -0.82 15.13 -6.57
CA ALA A 586 -1.05 15.02 -8.00
C ALA A 586 -2.44 14.43 -8.33
N GLU A 587 -2.85 13.36 -7.62
CA GLU A 587 -4.15 12.71 -7.80
C GLU A 587 -5.33 13.64 -7.46
N LYS A 588 -5.18 14.53 -6.47
CA LYS A 588 -6.22 15.53 -6.18
C LYS A 588 -6.49 16.47 -7.35
N ALA A 589 -5.47 16.77 -8.15
CA ALA A 589 -5.60 17.59 -9.35
C ALA A 589 -6.02 16.77 -10.56
N LEU A 590 -5.50 15.55 -10.72
CA LEU A 590 -5.75 14.63 -11.83
C LEU A 590 -6.25 13.27 -11.32
N PRO A 591 -7.48 13.15 -10.80
CA PRO A 591 -7.95 11.94 -10.10
C PRO A 591 -8.11 10.70 -11.00
N ASN A 592 -8.09 10.86 -12.32
CA ASN A 592 -8.29 9.80 -13.29
C ASN A 592 -7.04 9.56 -14.16
N ASP A 593 -5.89 10.12 -13.79
CA ASP A 593 -4.65 9.92 -14.54
C ASP A 593 -4.06 8.53 -14.23
N PRO A 594 -4.04 7.61 -15.21
CA PRO A 594 -3.56 6.26 -14.99
C PRO A 594 -2.07 6.19 -14.60
N ARG A 595 -1.27 7.20 -14.93
CA ARG A 595 0.16 7.28 -14.56
C ARG A 595 0.32 7.46 -13.05
N ILE A 596 -0.55 8.28 -12.43
CA ILE A 596 -0.53 8.53 -10.98
C ILE A 596 -1.03 7.29 -10.25
N LEU A 597 -2.09 6.67 -10.76
CA LEU A 597 -2.65 5.44 -10.19
C LEU A 597 -1.65 4.27 -10.28
N GLU A 598 -0.97 4.09 -11.42
CA GLU A 598 0.13 3.13 -11.59
C GLU A 598 1.27 3.40 -10.61
N ALA A 599 1.70 4.66 -10.48
CA ALA A 599 2.78 5.03 -9.58
C ALA A 599 2.45 4.68 -8.11
N LYS A 600 1.21 4.93 -7.70
CA LYS A 600 0.72 4.55 -6.36
C LYS A 600 0.61 3.04 -6.20
N ALA A 601 0.12 2.30 -7.20
CA ALA A 601 0.06 0.85 -7.17
C ALA A 601 1.46 0.24 -6.95
N ASN A 602 2.44 0.64 -7.75
CA ASN A 602 3.84 0.21 -7.58
C ASN A 602 4.38 0.49 -6.17
N LEU A 603 3.99 1.62 -5.55
CA LEU A 603 4.40 1.93 -4.18
C LEU A 603 3.71 1.01 -3.18
N TYR A 604 2.42 0.76 -3.33
CA TYR A 604 1.66 -0.14 -2.48
C TYR A 604 2.19 -1.57 -2.55
N GLU A 605 2.60 -2.06 -3.74
CA GLU A 605 3.31 -3.33 -3.93
C GLU A 605 4.59 -3.39 -3.06
N LEU A 606 5.43 -2.34 -3.11
CA LEU A 606 6.66 -2.27 -2.30
C LEU A 606 6.37 -2.28 -0.79
N GLN A 607 5.24 -1.71 -0.39
CA GLN A 607 4.77 -1.68 1.00
C GLN A 607 4.02 -2.94 1.43
N GLY A 608 3.76 -3.89 0.52
CA GLY A 608 2.95 -5.09 0.77
C GLY A 608 1.45 -4.84 0.89
N ARG A 609 0.97 -3.67 0.46
CA ARG A 609 -0.44 -3.24 0.44
C ARG A 609 -1.10 -3.68 -0.86
N TRP A 610 -1.21 -4.97 -1.05
CA TRP A 610 -1.59 -5.58 -2.32
C TRP A 610 -3.04 -5.32 -2.74
N GLU A 611 -3.97 -5.21 -1.80
CA GLU A 611 -5.38 -4.88 -2.11
C GLU A 611 -5.47 -3.48 -2.71
N GLU A 612 -4.81 -2.51 -2.09
CA GLU A 612 -4.78 -1.12 -2.56
C GLU A 612 -3.99 -0.99 -3.88
N ALA A 613 -2.96 -1.82 -4.09
CA ALA A 613 -2.26 -1.91 -5.37
C ALA A 613 -3.20 -2.39 -6.48
N ILE A 614 -3.95 -3.48 -6.23
CA ILE A 614 -4.93 -4.01 -7.18
C ILE A 614 -6.03 -2.98 -7.47
N GLU A 615 -6.59 -2.33 -6.46
CA GLU A 615 -7.63 -1.30 -6.67
C GLU A 615 -7.11 -0.15 -7.54
N ALA A 616 -5.91 0.34 -7.26
CA ALA A 616 -5.30 1.43 -8.02
C ALA A 616 -5.01 1.02 -9.47
N ILE A 617 -4.45 -0.18 -9.70
CA ILE A 617 -4.12 -0.63 -11.05
C ILE A 617 -5.37 -1.07 -11.84
N GLU A 618 -6.42 -1.64 -11.19
CA GLU A 618 -7.71 -1.89 -11.82
C GLU A 618 -8.36 -0.58 -12.29
N LEU A 619 -8.25 0.48 -11.49
CA LEU A 619 -8.74 1.79 -11.87
C LEU A 619 -7.92 2.38 -13.03
N ALA A 620 -6.59 2.29 -12.97
CA ALA A 620 -5.69 2.70 -14.06
C ALA A 620 -6.02 1.97 -15.37
N TYR A 621 -6.25 0.66 -15.30
CA TYR A 621 -6.62 -0.18 -16.45
C TYR A 621 -7.95 0.23 -17.07
N ARG A 622 -8.94 0.68 -16.28
CA ARG A 622 -10.22 1.19 -16.83
C ARG A 622 -10.03 2.43 -17.71
N PHE A 623 -9.09 3.31 -17.36
CA PHE A 623 -8.74 4.47 -18.19
C PHE A 623 -7.75 4.11 -19.29
N SER A 624 -7.15 2.91 -19.25
CA SER A 624 -6.14 2.44 -20.19
C SER A 624 -6.40 1.00 -20.66
N PRO A 625 -7.61 0.63 -21.13
CA PRO A 625 -7.97 -0.77 -21.39
C PRO A 625 -7.22 -1.41 -22.56
N ARG A 626 -6.58 -0.61 -23.42
CA ARG A 626 -5.73 -1.07 -24.53
C ARG A 626 -4.23 -0.83 -24.27
N ASP A 627 -3.84 -0.65 -23.02
CA ASP A 627 -2.44 -0.55 -22.61
C ASP A 627 -1.94 -1.91 -22.10
N ALA A 628 -1.02 -2.51 -22.85
CA ALA A 628 -0.42 -3.81 -22.50
C ALA A 628 0.33 -3.77 -21.17
N SER A 629 0.92 -2.60 -20.82
CA SER A 629 1.65 -2.44 -19.56
C SER A 629 0.70 -2.51 -18.36
N MET A 630 -0.46 -1.84 -18.44
CA MET A 630 -1.47 -1.88 -17.38
C MET A 630 -2.02 -3.29 -17.18
N ALA A 631 -2.31 -4.00 -18.28
CA ALA A 631 -2.73 -5.40 -18.22
C ALA A 631 -1.64 -6.30 -17.61
N SER A 632 -0.36 -6.01 -17.90
CA SER A 632 0.78 -6.76 -17.35
C SER A 632 0.98 -6.51 -15.85
N PHE A 633 0.84 -5.27 -15.36
CA PHE A 633 0.91 -4.94 -13.94
C PHE A 633 -0.25 -5.61 -13.18
N LEU A 634 -1.45 -5.55 -13.73
CA LEU A 634 -2.60 -6.22 -13.12
C LEU A 634 -2.42 -7.75 -13.09
N ALA A 635 -1.82 -8.34 -14.14
CA ALA A 635 -1.46 -9.76 -14.16
C ALA A 635 -0.44 -10.10 -13.06
N PHE A 636 0.53 -9.24 -12.84
CA PHE A 636 1.53 -9.37 -11.79
C PHE A 636 0.89 -9.35 -10.40
N ASP A 637 0.04 -8.37 -10.10
CA ASP A 637 -0.64 -8.26 -8.82
C ASP A 637 -1.55 -9.46 -8.53
N TYR A 638 -2.31 -9.92 -9.53
CA TYR A 638 -3.13 -11.13 -9.39
C TYR A 638 -2.28 -12.39 -9.19
N TRP A 639 -1.12 -12.51 -9.84
CA TRP A 639 -0.19 -13.61 -9.59
C TRP A 639 0.33 -13.59 -8.16
N MET A 640 0.81 -12.46 -7.67
CA MET A 640 1.34 -12.30 -6.32
C MET A 640 0.29 -12.59 -5.24
N THR A 641 -0.98 -12.24 -5.49
CA THR A 641 -2.11 -12.51 -4.60
C THR A 641 -2.80 -13.85 -4.87
N ARG A 642 -2.18 -14.73 -5.65
CA ARG A 642 -2.63 -16.10 -5.98
C ARG A 642 -3.95 -16.18 -6.73
N GLN A 643 -4.40 -15.13 -7.37
CA GLN A 643 -5.56 -15.10 -8.27
C GLN A 643 -5.15 -15.56 -9.68
N TYR A 644 -4.64 -16.80 -9.78
CA TYR A 644 -3.92 -17.29 -10.97
C TYR A 644 -4.73 -17.24 -12.27
N LEU A 645 -6.01 -17.57 -12.23
CA LEU A 645 -6.87 -17.50 -13.42
C LEU A 645 -6.98 -16.09 -13.95
N ARG A 646 -7.18 -15.09 -13.06
CA ARG A 646 -7.24 -13.68 -13.43
C ARG A 646 -5.88 -13.19 -13.96
N ALA A 647 -4.78 -13.64 -13.33
CA ALA A 647 -3.43 -13.32 -13.78
C ALA A 647 -3.19 -13.82 -15.20
N ILE A 648 -3.53 -15.07 -15.52
CA ILE A 648 -3.38 -15.65 -16.86
C ILE A 648 -4.28 -14.95 -17.88
N GLU A 649 -5.50 -14.56 -17.51
CA GLU A 649 -6.40 -13.78 -18.36
C GLU A 649 -5.78 -12.43 -18.73
N MET A 650 -5.26 -11.69 -17.75
CA MET A 650 -4.59 -10.40 -18.00
C MET A 650 -3.30 -10.57 -18.81
N CYS A 651 -2.53 -11.63 -18.59
CA CYS A 651 -1.38 -11.96 -19.45
C CYS A 651 -1.82 -12.16 -20.91
N ASN A 652 -2.90 -12.90 -21.16
CA ASN A 652 -3.40 -13.14 -22.51
C ASN A 652 -3.87 -11.83 -23.18
N GLN A 653 -4.50 -10.92 -22.43
CA GLN A 653 -4.88 -9.60 -22.93
C GLN A 653 -3.65 -8.75 -23.27
N ALA A 654 -2.64 -8.72 -22.37
CA ALA A 654 -1.39 -8.00 -22.61
C ALA A 654 -0.66 -8.54 -23.86
N ILE A 655 -0.60 -9.86 -24.03
CA ILE A 655 -0.01 -10.53 -25.20
C ILE A 655 -0.75 -10.16 -26.49
N ALA A 656 -2.08 -10.12 -26.44
CA ALA A 656 -2.87 -9.74 -27.61
C ALA A 656 -2.63 -8.28 -28.03
N LEU A 657 -2.36 -7.39 -27.07
CA LEU A 657 -2.10 -5.98 -27.32
C LEU A 657 -0.65 -5.72 -27.77
N ALA A 658 0.31 -6.44 -27.18
CA ALA A 658 1.74 -6.27 -27.45
C ALA A 658 2.47 -7.64 -27.49
N PRO A 659 2.35 -8.40 -28.59
CA PRO A 659 2.89 -9.77 -28.68
C PRO A 659 4.42 -9.84 -28.65
N ASN A 660 5.12 -8.72 -28.78
CA ASN A 660 6.59 -8.65 -28.73
C ASN A 660 7.13 -8.33 -27.31
N GLU A 661 6.25 -8.09 -26.34
CA GLU A 661 6.63 -7.81 -24.95
C GLU A 661 6.91 -9.11 -24.19
N ASN A 662 8.03 -9.16 -23.46
CA ASN A 662 8.48 -10.39 -22.79
C ASN A 662 7.75 -10.65 -21.46
N TRP A 663 7.43 -9.59 -20.70
CA TRP A 663 6.89 -9.74 -19.35
C TRP A 663 5.55 -10.48 -19.25
N PRO A 664 4.56 -10.26 -20.13
CA PRO A 664 3.30 -10.99 -20.07
C PRO A 664 3.49 -12.50 -20.21
N TYR A 665 4.42 -12.95 -21.06
CA TYR A 665 4.73 -14.37 -21.21
C TYR A 665 5.45 -14.93 -19.97
N LEU A 666 6.38 -14.17 -19.39
CA LEU A 666 7.06 -14.57 -18.15
C LEU A 666 6.07 -14.66 -16.98
N TYR A 667 5.22 -13.66 -16.77
CA TYR A 667 4.20 -13.70 -15.72
C TYR A 667 3.22 -14.87 -15.92
N LYS A 668 2.86 -15.18 -17.17
CA LYS A 668 2.03 -16.34 -17.48
C LYS A 668 2.72 -17.65 -17.11
N ALA A 669 4.02 -17.79 -17.38
CA ALA A 669 4.80 -18.95 -16.98
C ALA A 669 4.89 -19.05 -15.45
N PHE A 670 5.20 -17.95 -14.77
CA PHE A 670 5.35 -17.88 -13.31
C PHE A 670 4.02 -18.13 -12.58
N ALA A 671 2.90 -17.63 -13.11
CA ALA A 671 1.57 -17.91 -12.58
C ALA A 671 1.22 -19.40 -12.69
N ASN A 672 1.56 -20.07 -13.81
CA ASN A 672 1.39 -21.51 -13.96
C ASN A 672 2.28 -22.29 -12.99
N TRP A 673 3.56 -21.90 -12.82
CA TRP A 673 4.47 -22.55 -11.85
C TRP A 673 3.92 -22.45 -10.43
N SER A 674 3.45 -21.28 -10.03
CA SER A 674 2.92 -21.06 -8.69
C SER A 674 1.61 -21.81 -8.46
N TRP A 675 0.81 -22.02 -9.50
CA TRP A 675 -0.50 -22.69 -9.43
C TRP A 675 -0.41 -24.20 -9.56
N LYS A 676 0.22 -24.70 -10.64
CA LYS A 676 0.17 -26.11 -11.05
C LYS A 676 1.53 -26.80 -11.12
N GLY A 677 2.60 -26.07 -10.83
CA GLY A 677 3.95 -26.53 -11.11
C GLY A 677 4.38 -26.30 -12.56
N ALA A 678 5.49 -26.89 -12.99
CA ALA A 678 5.96 -26.79 -14.36
C ALA A 678 5.04 -27.56 -15.31
N THR A 679 4.39 -26.85 -16.22
CA THR A 679 3.41 -27.40 -17.17
C THR A 679 3.83 -27.12 -18.62
N GLU A 680 3.16 -27.75 -19.58
CA GLU A 680 3.36 -27.44 -21.00
C GLU A 680 2.95 -26.02 -21.33
N GLU A 681 1.92 -25.46 -20.66
CA GLU A 681 1.49 -24.06 -20.81
C GLU A 681 2.56 -23.08 -20.37
N SER A 682 3.29 -23.36 -19.28
CA SER A 682 4.41 -22.51 -18.85
C SER A 682 5.57 -22.58 -19.85
N LYS A 683 5.85 -23.75 -20.38
CA LYS A 683 6.89 -23.95 -21.40
C LYS A 683 6.59 -23.20 -22.71
N VAL A 684 5.37 -23.32 -23.25
CA VAL A 684 4.92 -22.59 -24.44
C VAL A 684 5.02 -21.08 -24.22
N ALA A 685 4.69 -20.61 -23.02
CA ALA A 685 4.86 -19.20 -22.68
C ALA A 685 6.34 -18.79 -22.74
N LEU A 686 7.26 -19.57 -22.18
CA LEU A 686 8.71 -19.29 -22.23
C LEU A 686 9.29 -19.37 -23.66
N GLU A 687 8.80 -20.25 -24.51
CA GLU A 687 9.20 -20.36 -25.92
C GLU A 687 8.86 -19.08 -26.72
N SER A 688 7.82 -18.37 -26.28
CA SER A 688 7.36 -17.12 -26.89
C SER A 688 8.20 -15.90 -26.47
N VAL A 689 9.00 -16.00 -25.39
CA VAL A 689 9.91 -14.93 -24.95
C VAL A 689 11.14 -14.89 -25.85
N ARG A 690 11.68 -13.71 -26.12
CA ARG A 690 12.97 -13.58 -26.83
C ARG A 690 14.06 -14.34 -26.05
N GLN A 691 14.75 -15.25 -26.72
CA GLN A 691 15.71 -16.15 -26.08
C GLN A 691 17.00 -15.45 -25.60
N ASP A 692 17.32 -14.27 -26.15
CA ASP A 692 18.43 -13.40 -25.70
C ASP A 692 18.07 -12.53 -24.48
N TYR A 693 16.81 -12.64 -23.97
CA TYR A 693 16.38 -11.87 -22.81
C TYR A 693 17.06 -12.37 -21.54
N HIS A 694 17.58 -11.47 -20.73
CA HIS A 694 18.46 -11.79 -19.59
C HIS A 694 17.85 -12.68 -18.48
N TRP A 695 16.50 -12.83 -18.46
CA TRP A 695 15.81 -13.75 -17.55
C TRP A 695 15.79 -15.21 -18.04
N MET A 696 16.04 -15.44 -19.33
CA MET A 696 15.82 -16.75 -19.95
C MET A 696 16.70 -17.87 -19.39
N PRO A 697 18.02 -17.66 -19.07
CA PRO A 697 18.83 -18.71 -18.47
C PRO A 697 18.27 -19.19 -17.13
N TRP A 698 17.73 -18.27 -16.30
CA TRP A 698 17.10 -18.60 -15.03
C TRP A 698 15.74 -19.28 -15.22
N ALA A 699 14.90 -18.75 -16.10
CA ALA A 699 13.56 -19.26 -16.34
C ALA A 699 13.57 -20.67 -16.94
N TRP A 700 14.40 -20.93 -17.95
CA TRP A 700 14.54 -22.26 -18.53
C TRP A 700 15.13 -23.27 -17.57
N PHE A 701 16.08 -22.87 -16.74
CA PHE A 701 16.61 -23.74 -15.71
C PHE A 701 15.49 -24.28 -14.79
N TRP A 702 14.64 -23.42 -14.26
CA TRP A 702 13.56 -23.83 -13.37
C TRP A 702 12.43 -24.58 -14.07
N GLN A 703 12.17 -24.28 -15.35
CA GLN A 703 11.23 -25.06 -16.15
C GLN A 703 11.74 -26.50 -16.32
N ASP A 704 12.98 -26.68 -16.77
CA ASP A 704 13.58 -28.01 -16.98
C ASP A 704 13.72 -28.77 -15.63
N VAL A 705 14.03 -28.10 -14.52
CA VAL A 705 14.07 -28.69 -13.16
C VAL A 705 12.68 -29.15 -12.73
N GLY A 706 11.65 -28.33 -12.95
CA GLY A 706 10.27 -28.67 -12.63
C GLY A 706 9.77 -29.87 -13.46
N GLU A 707 10.17 -29.99 -14.73
CA GLU A 707 9.93 -31.15 -15.60
C GLU A 707 10.77 -32.37 -15.23
N ARG A 708 11.67 -32.26 -14.22
CA ARG A 708 12.64 -33.31 -13.83
C ARG A 708 13.64 -33.65 -14.93
N ASN A 709 13.86 -32.73 -15.88
CA ASN A 709 14.80 -32.89 -16.99
C ASN A 709 16.14 -32.21 -16.67
N PHE A 710 16.84 -32.73 -15.65
CA PHE A 710 18.06 -32.09 -15.12
C PHE A 710 19.22 -32.10 -16.14
N GLN A 711 19.26 -33.12 -17.01
CA GLN A 711 20.28 -33.17 -18.08
C GLN A 711 20.12 -31.98 -19.05
N LYS A 712 18.89 -31.67 -19.42
CA LYS A 712 18.61 -30.55 -20.30
C LYS A 712 18.89 -29.18 -19.62
N ALA A 713 18.55 -29.05 -18.32
CA ALA A 713 18.94 -27.88 -17.53
C ALA A 713 20.46 -27.68 -17.53
N LEU A 714 21.23 -28.76 -17.38
CA LEU A 714 22.69 -28.73 -17.44
C LEU A 714 23.21 -28.32 -18.83
N GLU A 715 22.69 -28.91 -19.92
CA GLU A 715 23.06 -28.59 -21.31
C GLU A 715 22.83 -27.10 -21.61
N ARG A 716 21.68 -26.56 -21.26
CA ARG A 716 21.39 -25.11 -21.44
C ARG A 716 22.37 -24.22 -20.68
N LEU A 717 22.75 -24.61 -19.46
CA LEU A 717 23.75 -23.86 -18.70
C LEU A 717 25.14 -23.97 -19.34
N VAL A 718 25.53 -25.13 -19.88
CA VAL A 718 26.83 -25.29 -20.60
C VAL A 718 26.84 -24.37 -21.80
N ASP A 719 25.76 -24.33 -22.60
CA ASP A 719 25.64 -23.50 -23.79
C ASP A 719 25.55 -21.99 -23.51
N PHE A 720 25.12 -21.63 -22.28
CA PHE A 720 25.09 -20.22 -21.86
C PHE A 720 26.50 -19.65 -21.76
N SER A 721 26.81 -18.64 -22.57
CA SER A 721 28.13 -18.03 -22.66
C SER A 721 28.49 -17.10 -21.49
N GLY A 722 27.49 -16.69 -20.68
CA GLY A 722 27.70 -15.80 -19.54
C GLY A 722 28.29 -16.53 -18.33
N GLU A 723 29.13 -15.84 -17.56
CA GLU A 723 29.67 -16.36 -16.29
C GLU A 723 28.69 -16.21 -15.13
N TRP A 724 27.70 -15.31 -15.25
CA TRP A 724 26.73 -14.97 -14.23
C TRP A 724 25.31 -14.99 -14.79
N VAL A 725 24.39 -15.55 -14.04
CA VAL A 725 22.94 -15.36 -14.22
C VAL A 725 22.53 -14.22 -13.28
N ARG A 726 22.27 -13.05 -13.88
CA ARG A 726 21.91 -11.82 -13.13
C ARG A 726 20.52 -11.36 -13.51
N THR A 727 19.67 -11.21 -12.50
CA THR A 727 18.37 -10.56 -12.58
C THR A 727 18.32 -9.41 -11.55
N LYS A 728 17.21 -8.71 -11.45
CA LYS A 728 17.02 -7.74 -10.36
C LYS A 728 16.96 -8.39 -8.98
N MET A 729 16.57 -9.67 -8.91
CA MET A 729 16.31 -10.42 -7.68
C MET A 729 17.46 -11.32 -7.26
N TRP A 730 18.13 -11.93 -8.22
CA TRP A 730 19.22 -12.88 -8.01
C TRP A 730 20.45 -12.54 -8.81
N ALA A 731 21.61 -12.83 -8.25
CA ALA A 731 22.89 -12.77 -8.94
C ALA A 731 23.70 -14.00 -8.53
N MET A 732 23.74 -15.00 -9.41
CA MET A 732 24.40 -16.27 -9.17
C MET A 732 25.47 -16.52 -10.24
N PRO A 733 26.69 -16.95 -9.85
CA PRO A 733 27.64 -17.42 -10.85
C PRO A 733 27.10 -18.67 -11.55
N LYS A 734 27.47 -18.89 -12.82
CA LYS A 734 27.07 -20.07 -13.61
C LYS A 734 27.43 -21.37 -12.87
N THR A 735 28.56 -21.38 -12.18
CA THR A 735 29.02 -22.52 -11.38
C THR A 735 28.01 -22.92 -10.30
N MET A 736 27.32 -21.95 -9.67
CA MET A 736 26.30 -22.23 -8.68
C MET A 736 25.04 -22.87 -9.28
N MET A 737 24.62 -22.43 -10.47
CA MET A 737 23.50 -23.05 -11.18
C MET A 737 23.86 -24.49 -11.63
N LEU A 738 25.11 -24.72 -12.05
CA LEU A 738 25.63 -26.06 -12.34
C LEU A 738 25.64 -26.94 -11.07
N ALA A 739 25.99 -26.37 -9.90
CA ALA A 739 25.96 -27.07 -8.63
C ALA A 739 24.53 -27.55 -8.29
N PHE A 740 23.49 -26.71 -8.49
CA PHE A 740 22.09 -27.12 -8.33
C PHE A 740 21.74 -28.29 -9.26
N ALA A 741 22.08 -28.20 -10.55
CA ALA A 741 21.81 -29.27 -11.52
C ALA A 741 22.44 -30.60 -11.08
N HIS A 742 23.73 -30.62 -10.74
CA HIS A 742 24.43 -31.83 -10.26
C HIS A 742 23.84 -32.35 -8.93
N GLN A 743 23.46 -31.46 -8.03
CA GLN A 743 22.82 -31.87 -6.76
C GLN A 743 21.48 -32.54 -7.02
N PHE A 744 20.65 -32.02 -7.95
CA PHE A 744 19.36 -32.61 -8.29
C PHE A 744 19.50 -33.96 -9.02
N MET A 745 20.60 -34.15 -9.76
CA MET A 745 20.96 -35.45 -10.38
C MET A 745 21.53 -36.44 -9.38
N GLY A 746 21.80 -36.05 -8.12
CA GLY A 746 22.44 -36.90 -7.11
C GLY A 746 23.96 -37.04 -7.26
N GLU A 747 24.61 -36.23 -8.07
CA GLU A 747 26.05 -36.21 -8.34
C GLU A 747 26.79 -35.38 -7.28
N SER A 748 26.75 -35.83 -6.02
CA SER A 748 27.20 -35.04 -4.86
C SER A 748 28.61 -34.49 -4.97
N HIS A 749 29.56 -35.25 -5.52
CA HIS A 749 30.95 -34.82 -5.66
C HIS A 749 31.06 -33.62 -6.66
N ARG A 750 30.38 -33.71 -7.82
CA ARG A 750 30.35 -32.60 -8.82
C ARG A 750 29.63 -31.37 -8.28
N ALA A 751 28.55 -31.58 -7.54
CA ALA A 751 27.82 -30.50 -6.90
C ALA A 751 28.71 -29.73 -5.91
N LEU A 752 29.40 -30.43 -5.00
CA LEU A 752 30.32 -29.82 -4.04
C LEU A 752 31.46 -29.07 -4.71
N THR A 753 32.10 -29.65 -5.75
CA THR A 753 33.15 -28.99 -6.51
C THR A 753 32.65 -27.69 -7.17
N ALA A 754 31.42 -27.69 -7.70
CA ALA A 754 30.83 -26.53 -8.34
C ALA A 754 30.41 -25.46 -7.31
N TYR A 755 29.91 -25.84 -6.12
CA TYR A 755 29.69 -24.90 -5.02
C TYR A 755 30.99 -24.26 -4.54
N GLU A 756 32.06 -25.04 -4.36
CA GLU A 756 33.38 -24.55 -3.95
C GLU A 756 33.92 -23.53 -4.98
N ALA A 757 33.76 -23.83 -6.27
CA ALA A 757 34.17 -22.90 -7.35
C ALA A 757 33.31 -21.61 -7.37
N SER A 758 32.16 -21.58 -6.73
CA SER A 758 31.29 -20.41 -6.64
C SER A 758 31.65 -19.44 -5.52
N VAL A 759 32.38 -19.90 -4.49
CA VAL A 759 32.64 -19.13 -3.26
C VAL A 759 33.52 -17.91 -3.57
N ALA A 760 34.69 -18.10 -4.15
CA ALA A 760 35.63 -17.00 -4.37
C ALA A 760 35.06 -15.87 -5.26
N PRO A 761 34.35 -16.14 -6.37
CA PRO A 761 33.66 -15.11 -7.14
C PRO A 761 32.59 -14.36 -6.31
N LEU A 762 31.84 -15.07 -5.47
CA LEU A 762 30.81 -14.46 -4.62
C LEU A 762 31.42 -13.60 -3.50
N GLU A 763 32.47 -14.07 -2.83
CA GLU A 763 33.21 -13.29 -1.82
C GLU A 763 33.77 -11.99 -2.43
N ALA A 764 34.32 -12.05 -3.65
CA ALA A 764 34.81 -10.88 -4.36
C ALA A 764 33.70 -9.87 -4.67
N GLU A 765 32.53 -10.34 -5.08
CA GLU A 765 31.38 -9.44 -5.34
C GLU A 765 30.81 -8.88 -4.02
N VAL A 766 30.72 -9.66 -2.93
CA VAL A 766 30.33 -9.16 -1.60
C VAL A 766 31.30 -8.09 -1.12
N GLN A 767 32.61 -8.29 -1.27
CA GLN A 767 33.60 -7.29 -0.90
C GLN A 767 33.45 -6.00 -1.73
N LYS A 768 33.14 -6.12 -3.01
CA LYS A 768 32.95 -5.00 -3.93
C LYS A 768 31.64 -4.27 -3.71
N TRP A 769 30.58 -5.00 -3.37
CA TRP A 769 29.21 -4.50 -3.19
C TRP A 769 28.59 -5.00 -1.88
N PRO A 770 29.11 -4.57 -0.71
CA PRO A 770 28.69 -5.10 0.60
C PRO A 770 27.22 -4.79 0.97
N GLU A 771 26.58 -3.87 0.28
CA GLU A 771 25.17 -3.52 0.50
C GLU A 771 24.21 -4.18 -0.53
N ASP A 772 24.72 -5.10 -1.38
CA ASP A 772 23.88 -5.78 -2.34
C ASP A 772 23.42 -7.16 -1.81
N PRO A 773 22.16 -7.32 -1.39
CA PRO A 773 21.67 -8.54 -0.75
C PRO A 773 21.75 -9.79 -1.64
N ARG A 774 21.77 -9.63 -2.97
CA ARG A 774 21.83 -10.75 -3.92
C ARG A 774 23.09 -11.60 -3.77
N TYR A 775 24.22 -10.96 -3.52
CA TYR A 775 25.51 -11.67 -3.37
C TYR A 775 25.62 -12.34 -2.01
N HIS A 776 25.14 -11.70 -0.93
CA HIS A 776 25.06 -12.29 0.40
C HIS A 776 24.17 -13.52 0.41
N SER A 777 22.99 -13.47 -0.22
CA SER A 777 22.05 -14.59 -0.34
C SER A 777 22.68 -15.77 -1.07
N ALA A 778 23.27 -15.53 -2.23
CA ALA A 778 23.94 -16.58 -3.02
C ALA A 778 25.15 -17.19 -2.28
N LEU A 779 25.96 -16.35 -1.60
CA LEU A 779 27.11 -16.81 -0.79
C LEU A 779 26.65 -17.66 0.39
N GLY A 780 25.55 -17.28 1.06
CA GLY A 780 24.95 -18.06 2.14
C GLY A 780 24.55 -19.47 1.71
N ILE A 781 23.90 -19.58 0.52
CA ILE A 781 23.56 -20.91 -0.05
C ILE A 781 24.82 -21.73 -0.36
N ALA A 782 25.87 -21.12 -0.96
CA ALA A 782 27.11 -21.81 -1.26
C ALA A 782 27.79 -22.35 0.01
N TYR A 783 27.88 -21.52 1.08
CA TYR A 783 28.42 -21.94 2.37
C TYR A 783 27.58 -23.04 3.02
N ALA A 784 26.24 -22.97 2.91
CA ALA A 784 25.36 -24.02 3.45
C ALA A 784 25.63 -25.38 2.77
N ALA A 785 25.76 -25.38 1.45
CA ALA A 785 26.11 -26.59 0.69
C ALA A 785 27.46 -27.21 1.07
N LEU A 786 28.41 -26.40 1.46
CA LEU A 786 29.77 -26.80 1.90
C LEU A 786 29.83 -27.12 3.41
N GLY A 787 28.71 -27.12 4.13
CA GLY A 787 28.65 -27.42 5.57
C GLY A 787 29.18 -26.29 6.48
N ARG A 788 29.44 -25.10 5.95
CA ARG A 788 29.88 -23.90 6.68
C ARG A 788 28.70 -23.21 7.37
N LYS A 789 28.03 -23.92 8.31
CA LYS A 789 26.73 -23.53 8.90
C LYS A 789 26.70 -22.09 9.44
N ALA A 790 27.68 -21.71 10.27
CA ALA A 790 27.65 -20.38 10.91
C ALA A 790 27.77 -19.23 9.90
N GLU A 791 28.61 -19.43 8.88
CA GLU A 791 28.83 -18.44 7.82
C GLU A 791 27.62 -18.39 6.89
N ALA A 792 27.01 -19.50 6.55
CA ALA A 792 25.80 -19.60 5.75
C ALA A 792 24.65 -18.79 6.37
N ILE A 793 24.38 -19.03 7.66
CA ILE A 793 23.31 -18.32 8.38
C ILE A 793 23.61 -16.83 8.50
N ARG A 794 24.86 -16.45 8.72
CA ARG A 794 25.27 -15.04 8.80
C ARG A 794 24.99 -14.32 7.48
N GLU A 795 25.47 -14.87 6.36
CA GLU A 795 25.28 -14.25 5.05
C GLU A 795 23.80 -14.22 4.63
N GLY A 796 23.03 -15.29 4.89
CA GLY A 796 21.60 -15.31 4.63
C GLY A 796 20.83 -14.27 5.45
N LYS A 797 21.14 -14.11 6.74
CA LYS A 797 20.55 -13.05 7.58
C LYS A 797 20.95 -11.65 7.10
N GLN A 798 22.23 -11.45 6.72
CA GLN A 798 22.71 -10.18 6.17
C GLN A 798 21.92 -9.80 4.91
N ALA A 799 21.60 -10.73 4.03
CA ALA A 799 20.78 -10.47 2.85
C ALA A 799 19.37 -9.97 3.22
N VAL A 800 18.73 -10.61 4.20
CA VAL A 800 17.40 -10.20 4.70
C VAL A 800 17.47 -8.85 5.43
N GLU A 801 18.51 -8.58 6.20
CA GLU A 801 18.69 -7.30 6.91
C GLU A 801 18.92 -6.13 5.93
N LEU A 802 19.63 -6.35 4.83
CA LEU A 802 19.87 -5.33 3.80
C LEU A 802 18.58 -4.95 3.05
N LEU A 803 17.70 -5.93 2.81
CA LEU A 803 16.40 -5.68 2.17
C LEU A 803 15.30 -6.56 2.80
N PRO A 804 14.81 -6.18 3.99
CA PRO A 804 13.73 -6.91 4.65
C PRO A 804 12.39 -6.70 3.93
N LEU A 805 11.45 -7.64 4.09
CA LEU A 805 10.09 -7.56 3.55
C LEU A 805 9.34 -6.29 4.01
N SER A 806 9.62 -5.79 5.21
CA SER A 806 9.06 -4.54 5.73
C SER A 806 9.53 -3.28 4.99
N LYS A 807 10.66 -3.35 4.28
CA LYS A 807 11.20 -2.26 3.48
C LYS A 807 10.79 -2.38 2.00
N ASP A 808 10.69 -3.61 1.52
CA ASP A 808 10.31 -3.92 0.14
C ASP A 808 9.68 -5.31 0.10
N ALA A 809 8.35 -5.35 0.07
CA ALA A 809 7.59 -6.58 0.18
C ALA A 809 7.74 -7.51 -1.04
N PHE A 810 8.22 -6.98 -2.18
CA PHE A 810 8.46 -7.75 -3.39
C PHE A 810 9.94 -8.14 -3.53
N TYR A 811 10.86 -7.18 -3.56
CA TYR A 811 12.28 -7.48 -3.75
C TYR A 811 12.96 -8.10 -2.52
N GLY A 812 12.33 -8.08 -1.34
CA GLY A 812 12.78 -8.80 -0.14
C GLY A 812 12.45 -10.29 -0.13
N LEU A 813 11.44 -10.74 -0.90
CA LEU A 813 10.97 -12.13 -0.94
C LEU A 813 12.07 -13.15 -1.28
N PRO A 814 12.92 -12.93 -2.31
CA PRO A 814 13.99 -13.89 -2.64
C PRO A 814 14.89 -14.19 -1.45
N TYR A 815 15.27 -13.19 -0.67
CA TYR A 815 16.22 -13.34 0.44
C TYR A 815 15.59 -14.04 1.62
N ALA A 816 14.30 -13.78 1.89
CA ALA A 816 13.53 -14.52 2.89
C ALA A 816 13.37 -16.01 2.50
N GLN A 817 13.08 -16.29 1.22
CA GLN A 817 13.02 -17.66 0.69
C GLN A 817 14.38 -18.36 0.76
N ASP A 818 15.46 -17.69 0.32
CA ASP A 818 16.80 -18.26 0.31
C ASP A 818 17.32 -18.50 1.74
N LEU A 819 16.95 -17.66 2.73
CA LEU A 819 17.29 -17.92 4.13
C LEU A 819 16.59 -19.20 4.64
N ALA A 820 15.33 -19.46 4.27
CA ALA A 820 14.67 -20.71 4.59
C ALA A 820 15.40 -21.90 3.93
N ILE A 821 15.84 -21.77 2.70
CA ILE A 821 16.63 -22.80 1.99
C ILE A 821 17.98 -23.02 2.70
N ILE A 822 18.66 -21.98 3.14
CA ILE A 822 19.90 -22.10 3.94
C ILE A 822 19.62 -22.91 5.21
N HIS A 823 18.54 -22.62 5.95
CA HIS A 823 18.17 -23.39 7.14
C HIS A 823 17.87 -24.86 6.82
N ILE A 824 17.22 -25.17 5.70
CA ILE A 824 17.03 -26.56 5.23
C ILE A 824 18.38 -27.23 5.02
N MET A 825 19.28 -26.60 4.29
CA MET A 825 20.57 -27.17 3.90
C MET A 825 21.49 -27.41 5.11
N VAL A 826 21.35 -26.62 6.17
CA VAL A 826 22.15 -26.79 7.41
C VAL A 826 21.46 -27.65 8.48
N GLY A 827 20.25 -28.16 8.18
CA GLY A 827 19.50 -29.09 9.04
C GLY A 827 18.61 -28.44 10.09
N ASP A 828 18.39 -27.14 10.03
CA ASP A 828 17.51 -26.38 10.96
C ASP A 828 16.06 -26.36 10.43
N HIS A 829 15.46 -27.55 10.28
CA HIS A 829 14.19 -27.75 9.57
C HIS A 829 13.00 -27.02 10.22
N ASP A 830 12.96 -26.94 11.57
CA ASP A 830 11.86 -26.25 12.26
C ASP A 830 11.85 -24.74 11.92
N ILE A 831 13.02 -24.10 11.94
CA ILE A 831 13.16 -22.69 11.57
C ILE A 831 12.77 -22.46 10.11
N ALA A 832 13.19 -23.36 9.22
CA ALA A 832 12.83 -23.30 7.81
C ALA A 832 11.32 -23.42 7.61
N LEU A 833 10.67 -24.35 8.33
CA LEU A 833 9.22 -24.54 8.26
C LEU A 833 8.44 -23.30 8.74
N ASP A 834 8.90 -22.65 9.82
CA ASP A 834 8.30 -21.40 10.30
C ASP A 834 8.38 -20.30 9.23
N GLN A 835 9.53 -20.16 8.59
CA GLN A 835 9.74 -19.17 7.52
C GLN A 835 8.90 -19.50 6.27
N ILE A 836 8.81 -20.74 5.86
CA ILE A 836 7.99 -21.17 4.71
C ILE A 836 6.52 -20.93 5.00
N GLU A 837 6.04 -21.30 6.21
CA GLU A 837 4.65 -21.07 6.60
C GLU A 837 4.32 -19.58 6.56
N TYR A 838 5.20 -18.71 7.06
CA TYR A 838 5.05 -17.27 6.94
C TYR A 838 4.95 -16.80 5.48
N LEU A 839 5.84 -17.27 4.59
CA LEU A 839 5.81 -16.92 3.16
C LEU A 839 4.55 -17.42 2.45
N LEU A 840 3.95 -18.53 2.94
CA LEU A 840 2.66 -19.03 2.45
C LEU A 840 1.47 -18.18 2.93
N THR A 841 1.59 -17.43 4.03
CA THR A 841 0.50 -16.57 4.55
C THR A 841 0.45 -15.20 3.90
N ILE A 842 1.54 -14.73 3.31
CA ILE A 842 1.61 -13.41 2.67
C ILE A 842 1.47 -13.51 1.14
N PRO A 843 1.04 -12.46 0.44
CA PRO A 843 1.12 -12.36 -1.01
C PRO A 843 2.56 -12.59 -1.51
N SER A 844 2.76 -13.63 -2.29
CA SER A 844 4.07 -14.03 -2.78
C SER A 844 3.94 -15.10 -3.88
N TRP A 845 5.00 -15.31 -4.66
CA TRP A 845 5.07 -16.46 -5.58
C TRP A 845 5.29 -17.79 -4.87
N VAL A 846 5.70 -17.76 -3.58
CA VAL A 846 5.87 -18.98 -2.79
C VAL A 846 4.49 -19.59 -2.53
N SER A 847 4.26 -20.74 -3.11
CA SER A 847 3.00 -21.45 -3.19
C SER A 847 3.25 -22.96 -3.17
N PRO A 848 2.27 -23.81 -2.91
CA PRO A 848 2.45 -25.24 -3.01
C PRO A 848 3.02 -25.70 -4.36
N GLY A 849 2.56 -25.10 -5.49
CA GLY A 849 3.10 -25.42 -6.82
C GLY A 849 4.57 -25.05 -6.98
N TRP A 850 4.97 -23.87 -6.48
CA TRP A 850 6.37 -23.44 -6.50
C TRP A 850 7.26 -24.33 -5.61
N LEU A 851 6.81 -24.69 -4.41
CA LEU A 851 7.54 -25.56 -3.49
C LEU A 851 7.77 -26.97 -4.06
N GLU A 852 6.95 -27.42 -5.02
CA GLU A 852 7.14 -28.67 -5.75
C GLU A 852 8.16 -28.57 -6.90
N ILE A 853 8.31 -27.39 -7.52
CA ILE A 853 9.31 -27.12 -8.57
C ILE A 853 10.70 -27.02 -7.97
N ASP A 854 10.87 -26.21 -6.93
CA ASP A 854 12.16 -25.93 -6.34
C ASP A 854 12.63 -27.05 -5.42
N LEU A 855 13.44 -27.93 -5.99
CA LEU A 855 13.95 -29.14 -5.30
C LEU A 855 14.86 -28.85 -4.10
N ARG A 856 15.20 -27.59 -3.83
CA ARG A 856 15.91 -27.24 -2.60
C ARG A 856 15.04 -27.46 -1.35
N PHE A 857 13.69 -27.49 -1.52
CA PHE A 857 12.74 -27.86 -0.47
C PHE A 857 12.55 -29.38 -0.31
N LYS A 858 13.11 -30.22 -1.19
CA LYS A 858 12.95 -31.68 -1.16
C LYS A 858 13.27 -32.34 0.20
N PRO A 859 14.26 -31.91 0.99
CA PRO A 859 14.52 -32.46 2.31
C PRO A 859 13.32 -32.38 3.28
N LEU A 860 12.36 -31.47 3.04
CA LEU A 860 11.16 -31.32 3.85
C LEU A 860 9.95 -32.14 3.36
N TYR A 861 9.99 -32.74 2.16
CA TYR A 861 8.82 -33.38 1.54
C TYR A 861 8.20 -34.50 2.39
N ASP A 862 9.00 -35.21 3.19
CA ASP A 862 8.51 -36.21 4.10
C ASP A 862 8.16 -35.69 5.51
N HIS A 863 8.43 -34.44 5.79
CA HIS A 863 8.13 -33.84 7.09
C HIS A 863 6.61 -33.65 7.29
N PRO A 864 6.00 -34.18 8.40
CA PRO A 864 4.55 -34.11 8.60
C PRO A 864 3.97 -32.68 8.53
N ARG A 865 4.63 -31.73 9.17
CA ARG A 865 4.21 -30.31 9.15
C ARG A 865 4.25 -29.72 7.74
N PHE A 866 5.25 -30.05 6.93
CA PHE A 866 5.35 -29.58 5.56
C PHE A 866 4.18 -30.10 4.70
N LYS A 867 3.82 -31.40 4.84
CA LYS A 867 2.67 -32.01 4.16
C LYS A 867 1.37 -31.30 4.55
N GLN A 868 1.17 -31.05 5.85
CA GLN A 868 0.00 -30.30 6.34
C GLN A 868 -0.07 -28.87 5.78
N MET A 869 1.08 -28.19 5.67
CA MET A 869 1.14 -26.85 5.06
C MET A 869 0.75 -26.90 3.58
N LEU A 870 1.29 -27.86 2.81
CA LEU A 870 0.91 -28.02 1.40
C LEU A 870 -0.59 -28.30 1.25
N GLU A 871 -1.18 -29.17 2.06
CA GLU A 871 -2.61 -29.45 2.07
C GLU A 871 -3.44 -28.20 2.44
N LYS A 872 -3.06 -27.50 3.50
CA LYS A 872 -3.74 -26.27 3.99
C LYS A 872 -3.82 -25.17 2.93
N TYR A 873 -2.72 -24.96 2.20
CA TYR A 873 -2.60 -23.87 1.23
C TYR A 873 -2.84 -24.31 -0.23
N SER A 874 -3.18 -25.58 -0.48
CA SER A 874 -3.59 -26.10 -1.81
C SER A 874 -5.08 -25.93 -2.12
N GLY A 875 -5.87 -25.34 -1.23
CA GLY A 875 -7.33 -25.27 -1.33
C GLY A 875 -7.90 -24.51 -2.54
N ASP A 876 -7.05 -23.87 -3.36
CA ASP A 876 -7.41 -23.11 -4.57
C ASP A 876 -6.82 -23.71 -5.87
N ARG A 877 -6.48 -25.01 -5.88
CA ARG A 877 -6.01 -25.73 -7.09
C ARG A 877 -7.13 -26.11 -8.03
#